data_22706762d3251685f539f4c83de0e439
#
_entry.id   22706762d3251685f539f4c83de0e439
#
_cell.length_a   1.000
_cell.length_b   1.000
_cell.length_c   1.000
_cell.angle_alpha   90.00
_cell.angle_beta   90.00
_cell.angle_gamma   90.00
#
_symmetry.space_group_name_H-M   'P 1'
#
loop_
_entity.id
_entity.type
_entity.pdbx_description
1 polymer ?
#
loop_
_entity_poly.entity_id
_entity_poly.type
_entity_poly.pdbx_seq_one_letter_code
_entity_poly.pdbx_strand_id
1 'polypeptide(L)'
;VLDSENSERTDGGELLKPDYLAARVHYQGLFLVFLFGVLIVSSSQAEPNDWTIHSASGELSIDIRSDAGIQFRVSTVSGVVVDWSPLGLVLSSQDSDLNEHTYDLSGGLEYVDSQTREVCDQYRLKIGKRLDNHVCGNELVLNFQSQNGLPLSVAFRAYEDGVAFRYIVETDTDFVSSLSFRLVSEQTAFDMSPATKVFPQPYDHADSWRPSYEAPALSAGDAVGRSTPQELGAGWSMPMLFEVGKDWVLIHESGLVGQSYGSHIAPEVVDNVYRLTGPLADEALGHGNTDAHFALPWKSPWRVMIVGALSKIVQSNLVQTLAPPATIDSEWVQSGRASWSWLSDHDSSQDPARLTEFVDLAAEMGWEYSLVDANWNRIPTEAFSQLLSHAAQKNIGLFLWYNSGGKNNAVTEAPRNLMSDRGLRRAEFERISALGIRGIKVDFWHSDKQFMIQRYLDLLEDAAEFKLLVNFHGSTIPRGWERTWPNLVTMEAVRGHEFYTFESQPHYGELAPSQNALVPFTRNVIGPMDSTPVIFAPKLISRLTTYGHEAALGVVYESGVQHFSDEVAAYRALPDEWKAYLSSLPSAWDETRFLAGYPGKYVVLARRKGDLWWVGAINGSPEPRNLTLDLSFVSGAMTVLSDEDGQPVSSRVEQPSSLSSIELPPYGGVAIYPTTIQ
;
A
#
# COMPACT_ATOMS: atom_id res chain seq x y z
N VAL A 1 -8.86 22.30 -55.21
CA VAL A 1 -9.31 23.28 -56.18
C VAL A 1 -9.11 24.62 -55.50
N LEU A 2 -7.88 25.14 -55.69
CA LEU A 2 -7.51 26.34 -56.44
C LEU A 2 -7.97 27.63 -55.77
N ASP A 3 -7.10 28.42 -55.46
CA ASP A 3 -6.05 29.30 -55.96
C ASP A 3 -6.41 30.73 -55.58
N SER A 4 -5.48 31.37 -55.10
CA SER A 4 -4.48 32.36 -55.62
C SER A 4 -4.88 33.78 -55.30
N GLU A 5 -3.93 34.40 -54.80
CA GLU A 5 -3.01 35.40 -55.30
C GLU A 5 -3.29 36.85 -54.88
N ASN A 6 -2.24 37.39 -54.36
CA ASN A 6 -1.47 38.59 -54.79
C ASN A 6 -2.04 39.97 -54.46
N SER A 7 -1.32 40.86 -54.03
CA SER A 7 -0.09 41.56 -54.28
C SER A 7 -0.27 43.02 -53.85
N GLU A 8 0.70 43.53 -53.40
CA GLU A 8 1.71 44.57 -53.72
C GLU A 8 1.52 45.98 -53.15
N ARG A 9 2.56 46.42 -52.47
CA ARG A 9 3.38 47.65 -52.63
C ARG A 9 2.64 48.99 -52.52
N THR A 10 3.19 50.06 -52.04
CA THR A 10 4.54 50.68 -52.02
C THR A 10 4.55 51.91 -51.15
N ASP A 11 5.74 52.23 -50.69
CA ASP A 11 6.47 53.52 -50.66
C ASP A 11 5.94 54.61 -49.73
N GLY A 12 6.76 55.36 -49.03
CA GLY A 12 8.14 55.83 -49.15
C GLY A 12 8.24 57.20 -48.52
N GLY A 13 9.40 57.62 -48.13
CA GLY A 13 9.78 59.01 -47.87
C GLY A 13 10.05 59.37 -46.42
N GLU A 14 11.25 59.35 -45.97
CA GLU A 14 12.37 60.27 -46.03
C GLU A 14 12.25 61.56 -45.20
N LEU A 15 13.18 61.64 -44.23
CA LEU A 15 14.11 62.78 -43.89
C LEU A 15 13.53 64.10 -43.40
N LEU A 16 14.01 64.52 -42.23
CA LEU A 16 14.90 65.71 -42.11
C LEU A 16 15.28 65.98 -40.63
N LYS A 17 16.58 66.02 -40.36
CA LYS A 17 17.23 66.86 -39.33
C LYS A 17 17.43 68.26 -39.87
N PRO A 18 17.55 69.33 -39.05
CA PRO A 18 18.87 69.83 -38.75
C PRO A 18 19.08 70.47 -37.35
N ASP A 19 20.24 70.36 -36.88
CA ASP A 19 21.37 71.24 -36.45
C ASP A 19 21.12 72.54 -35.71
N TYR A 20 21.97 72.67 -34.64
CA TYR A 20 22.72 73.78 -34.09
C TYR A 20 22.02 75.01 -33.49
N LEU A 21 22.34 75.32 -32.23
CA LEU A 21 23.25 76.44 -31.89
C LEU A 21 23.55 76.47 -30.39
N ALA A 22 24.85 76.71 -30.11
CA ALA A 22 25.43 76.90 -28.80
C ALA A 22 25.27 78.37 -28.34
N ALA A 23 25.07 78.57 -27.03
CA ALA A 23 25.40 79.81 -26.37
C ALA A 23 26.01 79.57 -24.99
N ARG A 24 27.27 79.89 -24.85
CA ARG A 24 27.99 80.02 -23.57
C ARG A 24 27.55 81.27 -22.82
N VAL A 25 27.22 81.12 -21.53
CA VAL A 25 27.32 82.20 -20.54
C VAL A 25 27.93 81.62 -19.26
N HIS A 26 29.09 82.27 -18.89
CA HIS A 26 29.73 82.08 -17.60
C HIS A 26 28.95 82.81 -16.51
N TYR A 27 28.72 82.14 -15.34
CA TYR A 27 28.75 82.84 -14.04
C TYR A 27 29.24 81.90 -12.93
N GLN A 28 30.05 82.52 -12.06
CA GLN A 28 30.80 81.93 -10.94
C GLN A 28 29.93 81.55 -9.78
N GLY A 29 30.25 80.38 -9.16
CA GLY A 29 30.44 80.20 -7.72
C GLY A 29 29.24 80.09 -6.81
N LEU A 30 29.01 78.90 -6.34
CA LEU A 30 28.81 78.63 -4.90
C LEU A 30 28.97 77.11 -4.69
N PHE A 31 29.96 76.69 -3.88
CA PHE A 31 30.10 75.33 -3.44
C PHE A 31 28.97 74.98 -2.45
N LEU A 32 27.99 74.18 -2.84
CA LEU A 32 27.12 73.45 -1.92
C LEU A 32 27.45 71.98 -2.06
N VAL A 33 28.09 71.44 -1.01
CA VAL A 33 28.32 69.97 -0.87
C VAL A 33 26.99 69.28 -0.61
N PHE A 34 26.39 68.70 -1.64
CA PHE A 34 25.34 67.74 -1.47
C PHE A 34 25.97 66.35 -1.23
N LEU A 35 25.94 65.86 0.03
CA LEU A 35 26.12 64.48 0.33
C LEU A 35 24.96 63.68 -0.35
N PHE A 36 25.25 63.10 -1.49
CA PHE A 36 24.44 62.02 -2.00
C PHE A 36 24.65 60.78 -1.09
N GLY A 37 23.75 60.60 -0.13
CA GLY A 37 23.62 59.30 0.53
C GLY A 37 23.20 58.26 -0.51
N VAL A 38 24.13 57.44 -0.94
CA VAL A 38 23.83 56.19 -1.65
C VAL A 38 23.11 55.31 -0.63
N LEU A 39 21.79 55.26 -0.69
CA LEU A 39 21.02 54.18 -0.09
C LEU A 39 21.44 52.91 -0.84
N ILE A 40 22.40 52.20 -0.29
CA ILE A 40 22.62 50.79 -0.58
C ILE A 40 21.37 50.07 -0.01
N VAL A 41 20.37 49.89 -0.84
CA VAL A 41 19.35 48.84 -0.57
C VAL A 41 20.13 47.53 -0.68
N SER A 42 20.68 47.07 0.44
CA SER A 42 21.07 45.68 0.60
C SER A 42 19.78 44.90 0.45
N SER A 43 19.54 44.32 -0.72
CA SER A 43 18.66 43.14 -0.79
C SER A 43 19.28 42.13 0.17
N SER A 44 18.74 42.00 1.37
CA SER A 44 18.97 40.82 2.16
C SER A 44 18.38 39.69 1.32
N GLN A 45 19.22 38.94 0.60
CA GLN A 45 18.85 37.58 0.27
C GLN A 45 18.61 36.94 1.64
N ALA A 46 17.35 36.60 1.93
CA ALA A 46 17.05 35.78 3.08
C ALA A 46 17.94 34.54 2.94
N GLU A 47 18.74 34.28 3.97
CA GLU A 47 19.51 33.04 4.00
C GLU A 47 18.50 31.88 3.79
N PRO A 48 18.83 30.83 3.00
CA PRO A 48 17.96 29.72 2.80
C PRO A 48 17.57 29.18 4.16
N ASN A 49 16.26 29.07 4.41
CA ASN A 49 15.80 28.45 5.63
C ASN A 49 16.03 26.95 5.51
N ASP A 50 16.94 26.44 6.31
CA ASP A 50 17.27 25.01 6.42
C ASP A 50 16.81 24.48 7.76
N TRP A 51 16.16 23.33 7.75
CA TRP A 51 15.71 22.63 8.95
C TRP A 51 16.17 21.18 8.92
N THR A 52 16.37 20.61 10.08
CA THR A 52 16.65 19.18 10.25
C THR A 52 15.81 18.62 11.38
N ILE A 53 15.21 17.46 11.15
CA ILE A 53 14.53 16.68 12.16
C ILE A 53 15.13 15.28 12.22
N HIS A 54 15.31 14.73 13.43
CA HIS A 54 15.89 13.42 13.66
C HIS A 54 14.88 12.47 14.30
N SER A 55 15.05 11.14 14.09
CA SER A 55 14.46 10.12 14.95
C SER A 55 14.97 10.29 16.39
N ALA A 56 14.31 9.65 17.37
CA ALA A 56 14.71 9.79 18.76
C ALA A 56 16.14 9.26 19.04
N SER A 57 16.57 8.20 18.34
CA SER A 57 17.94 7.68 18.40
C SER A 57 18.96 8.55 17.63
N GLY A 58 18.51 9.42 16.73
CA GLY A 58 19.36 10.13 15.78
C GLY A 58 19.87 9.30 14.61
N GLU A 59 19.41 8.05 14.45
CA GLU A 59 19.84 7.17 13.34
C GLU A 59 19.28 7.61 11.97
N LEU A 60 18.12 8.28 11.97
CA LEU A 60 17.48 8.85 10.78
C LEU A 60 17.37 10.36 10.90
N SER A 61 17.54 11.06 9.78
CA SER A 61 17.29 12.49 9.68
C SER A 61 16.57 12.85 8.39
N ILE A 62 15.77 13.91 8.46
CA ILE A 62 15.20 14.61 7.31
C ILE A 62 15.81 16.02 7.33
N ASP A 63 16.54 16.36 6.28
CA ASP A 63 16.94 17.73 6.02
C ASP A 63 15.92 18.37 5.08
N ILE A 64 15.50 19.59 5.36
CA ILE A 64 14.54 20.35 4.56
C ILE A 64 15.17 21.70 4.21
N ARG A 65 14.95 22.15 2.99
CA ARG A 65 15.33 23.51 2.56
C ARG A 65 14.23 24.17 1.75
N SER A 66 14.19 25.50 1.77
CA SER A 66 13.17 26.30 1.08
C SER A 66 13.82 27.48 0.33
N ASP A 67 14.52 27.19 -0.78
CA ASP A 67 15.15 28.21 -1.65
C ASP A 67 14.20 28.61 -2.80
N ALA A 68 14.21 27.84 -3.88
CA ALA A 68 13.34 28.04 -5.04
C ALA A 68 12.00 27.29 -4.93
N GLY A 69 11.81 26.52 -3.87
CA GLY A 69 10.70 25.66 -3.52
C GLY A 69 11.11 24.77 -2.36
N ILE A 70 10.16 24.05 -1.78
CA ILE A 70 10.46 23.16 -0.66
C ILE A 70 11.08 21.88 -1.20
N GLN A 71 12.20 21.47 -0.62
CA GLN A 71 12.88 20.20 -0.91
C GLN A 71 13.22 19.49 0.40
N PHE A 72 13.28 18.17 0.34
CA PHE A 72 13.72 17.34 1.46
C PHE A 72 14.78 16.33 1.02
N ARG A 73 15.55 15.85 1.99
CA ARG A 73 16.56 14.81 1.85
C ARG A 73 16.50 13.89 3.07
N VAL A 74 16.68 12.58 2.88
CA VAL A 74 16.68 11.61 3.98
C VAL A 74 18.05 10.96 4.10
N SER A 75 18.56 10.92 5.32
CA SER A 75 19.85 10.30 5.65
C SER A 75 19.73 9.32 6.81
N THR A 76 20.58 8.29 6.76
CA THR A 76 20.87 7.39 7.87
C THR A 76 22.28 7.68 8.41
N VAL A 77 22.70 6.99 9.46
CA VAL A 77 24.11 7.01 9.92
C VAL A 77 25.08 6.51 8.84
N SER A 78 24.61 5.83 7.80
CA SER A 78 25.42 5.33 6.68
C SER A 78 25.60 6.38 5.57
N GLY A 79 24.78 7.41 5.53
CA GLY A 79 24.76 8.45 4.52
C GLY A 79 23.38 8.75 3.96
N VAL A 80 23.34 9.47 2.85
CA VAL A 80 22.12 9.85 2.15
C VAL A 80 21.46 8.61 1.54
N VAL A 81 20.14 8.46 1.74
CA VAL A 81 19.34 7.35 1.18
C VAL A 81 18.25 7.83 0.21
N VAL A 82 17.79 9.09 0.36
CA VAL A 82 16.97 9.83 -0.61
C VAL A 82 17.62 11.18 -0.76
N ASP A 83 18.01 11.57 -1.97
CA ASP A 83 18.67 12.86 -2.19
C ASP A 83 17.64 14.00 -2.35
N TRP A 84 18.08 15.23 -2.56
CA TRP A 84 17.23 16.41 -2.59
C TRP A 84 16.06 16.27 -3.55
N SER A 85 14.88 16.13 -2.97
CA SER A 85 13.62 15.77 -3.61
C SER A 85 12.61 16.91 -3.49
N PRO A 86 11.92 17.30 -4.56
CA PRO A 86 10.99 18.43 -4.55
C PRO A 86 9.67 18.09 -3.88
N LEU A 87 9.05 19.09 -3.26
CA LEU A 87 7.70 19.09 -2.73
C LEU A 87 6.88 20.23 -3.36
N GLY A 88 5.57 20.07 -3.37
CA GLY A 88 4.65 21.12 -3.81
C GLY A 88 3.33 20.60 -4.31
N LEU A 89 2.38 21.52 -4.41
CA LEU A 89 1.02 21.26 -4.91
C LEU A 89 0.64 22.33 -5.93
N VAL A 90 -0.17 21.97 -6.91
CA VAL A 90 -0.92 22.93 -7.72
C VAL A 90 -2.40 22.67 -7.47
N LEU A 91 -3.09 23.67 -6.95
CA LEU A 91 -4.51 23.63 -6.65
C LEU A 91 -5.28 24.57 -7.56
N SER A 92 -6.55 24.29 -7.82
CA SER A 92 -7.46 25.26 -8.39
C SER A 92 -8.76 25.33 -7.60
N SER A 93 -9.43 26.46 -7.63
CA SER A 93 -10.80 26.65 -7.11
C SER A 93 -11.65 27.44 -8.08
N GLN A 94 -12.96 27.30 -7.98
CA GLN A 94 -13.93 28.14 -8.70
C GLN A 94 -14.62 29.08 -7.71
N ASP A 95 -14.74 30.34 -8.07
CA ASP A 95 -15.57 31.30 -7.34
C ASP A 95 -17.05 31.21 -7.73
N SER A 96 -17.91 32.02 -7.08
CA SER A 96 -19.34 32.08 -7.35
C SER A 96 -19.70 32.50 -8.79
N ASP A 97 -18.77 33.16 -9.47
CA ASP A 97 -18.92 33.64 -10.84
C ASP A 97 -18.34 32.65 -11.87
N LEU A 98 -17.93 31.45 -11.42
CA LEU A 98 -17.31 30.39 -12.20
C LEU A 98 -15.92 30.73 -12.74
N ASN A 99 -15.25 31.76 -12.20
CA ASN A 99 -13.85 32.01 -12.55
C ASN A 99 -12.95 31.00 -11.86
N GLU A 100 -12.01 30.45 -12.61
CA GLU A 100 -11.02 29.51 -12.07
C GLU A 100 -9.81 30.28 -11.53
N HIS A 101 -9.44 29.97 -10.29
CA HIS A 101 -8.25 30.50 -9.61
C HIS A 101 -7.26 29.36 -9.42
N THR A 102 -6.01 29.57 -9.84
CA THR A 102 -4.91 28.61 -9.66
C THR A 102 -3.98 29.07 -8.56
N TYR A 103 -3.62 28.14 -7.68
CA TYR A 103 -2.68 28.33 -6.59
C TYR A 103 -1.49 27.38 -6.80
N ASP A 104 -0.35 27.95 -7.21
CA ASP A 104 0.90 27.22 -7.29
C ASP A 104 1.59 27.29 -5.93
N LEU A 105 1.64 26.14 -5.25
CA LEU A 105 2.27 25.94 -3.95
C LEU A 105 3.58 25.12 -4.08
N SER A 106 4.21 25.12 -5.26
CA SER A 106 5.49 24.46 -5.50
C SER A 106 6.69 25.41 -5.39
N GLY A 107 6.44 26.73 -5.48
CA GLY A 107 7.47 27.75 -5.41
C GLY A 107 6.91 29.10 -4.97
N GLY A 108 7.81 30.07 -4.73
CA GLY A 108 7.42 31.42 -4.32
C GLY A 108 6.69 31.49 -2.98
N LEU A 109 6.95 30.54 -2.09
CA LEU A 109 6.39 30.47 -0.76
C LEU A 109 7.23 31.30 0.21
N GLU A 110 6.56 32.10 1.04
CA GLU A 110 7.17 32.84 2.13
C GLU A 110 7.06 32.04 3.42
N TYR A 111 8.19 31.78 4.08
CA TYR A 111 8.22 31.10 5.38
C TYR A 111 7.58 32.00 6.45
N VAL A 112 6.69 31.45 7.24
CA VAL A 112 5.99 32.16 8.34
C VAL A 112 6.58 31.77 9.68
N ASP A 113 6.44 30.50 10.05
CA ASP A 113 6.96 29.96 11.31
C ASP A 113 7.11 28.42 11.25
N SER A 114 7.62 27.84 12.33
CA SER A 114 7.74 26.40 12.49
C SER A 114 7.44 25.97 13.91
N GLN A 115 6.97 24.70 14.03
CA GLN A 115 6.71 24.06 15.31
C GLN A 115 7.34 22.68 15.35
N THR A 116 8.07 22.38 16.42
CA THR A 116 8.64 21.05 16.68
C THR A 116 8.03 20.45 17.94
N ARG A 117 7.67 19.18 17.88
CA ARG A 117 7.15 18.44 19.03
C ARG A 117 7.45 16.95 18.95
N GLU A 118 7.48 16.28 20.09
CA GLU A 118 7.41 14.84 20.12
C GLU A 118 5.96 14.37 19.89
N VAL A 119 5.79 13.30 19.11
CA VAL A 119 4.50 12.65 18.86
C VAL A 119 4.60 11.21 19.27
N CYS A 120 3.78 10.80 20.24
CA CYS A 120 3.70 9.43 20.69
C CYS A 120 2.30 8.88 20.46
N ASP A 121 2.21 7.60 20.09
CA ASP A 121 0.95 6.91 19.89
C ASP A 121 1.01 5.51 20.53
N GLN A 122 -0.05 5.13 21.20
CA GLN A 122 -0.23 3.81 21.77
C GLN A 122 -1.56 3.23 21.28
N TYR A 123 -1.48 2.14 20.54
CA TYR A 123 -2.67 1.52 19.97
C TYR A 123 -2.53 0.01 19.87
N ARG A 124 -3.68 -0.69 19.81
CA ARG A 124 -3.75 -2.12 19.59
C ARG A 124 -4.51 -2.41 18.31
N LEU A 125 -3.88 -3.16 17.42
CA LEU A 125 -4.51 -3.70 16.22
C LEU A 125 -5.27 -5.00 16.55
N LYS A 126 -6.25 -5.35 15.74
CA LYS A 126 -6.97 -6.65 15.81
C LYS A 126 -6.31 -7.72 14.96
N ILE A 127 -5.55 -7.31 13.95
CA ILE A 127 -4.81 -8.14 13.00
C ILE A 127 -3.42 -7.56 12.80
N GLY A 128 -2.52 -8.30 12.16
CA GLY A 128 -1.22 -7.77 11.76
C GLY A 128 -0.04 -8.52 12.38
N LYS A 129 1.13 -8.04 12.04
CA LYS A 129 2.44 -8.61 12.44
C LYS A 129 2.90 -8.24 13.85
N ARG A 130 2.26 -7.24 14.47
CA ARG A 130 2.44 -6.83 15.88
C ARG A 130 1.17 -6.13 16.35
N LEU A 131 0.47 -6.74 17.31
CA LEU A 131 -0.81 -6.22 17.80
C LEU A 131 -0.66 -4.99 18.70
N ASP A 132 0.23 -5.04 19.68
CA ASP A 132 0.47 -3.93 20.61
C ASP A 132 1.58 -3.02 20.09
N ASN A 133 1.25 -1.73 19.96
CA ASN A 133 2.16 -0.73 19.40
C ASN A 133 2.29 0.43 20.37
N HIS A 134 3.55 0.80 20.66
CA HIS A 134 3.90 2.04 21.34
C HIS A 134 5.03 2.68 20.51
N VAL A 135 4.72 3.77 19.85
CA VAL A 135 5.60 4.40 18.86
C VAL A 135 5.71 5.88 19.16
N CYS A 136 6.94 6.37 19.30
CA CYS A 136 7.25 7.80 19.42
C CYS A 136 8.11 8.26 18.24
N GLY A 137 7.94 9.50 17.86
CA GLY A 137 8.73 10.17 16.82
C GLY A 137 8.74 11.67 17.05
N ASN A 138 9.56 12.38 16.31
CA ASN A 138 9.60 13.82 16.30
C ASN A 138 8.83 14.37 15.11
N GLU A 139 8.07 15.43 15.30
CA GLU A 139 7.32 16.14 14.27
C GLU A 139 7.83 17.58 14.14
N LEU A 140 8.06 18.02 12.90
CA LEU A 140 8.31 19.40 12.51
C LEU A 140 7.20 19.83 11.54
N VAL A 141 6.49 20.90 11.87
CA VAL A 141 5.54 21.56 10.98
C VAL A 141 6.13 22.87 10.52
N LEU A 142 6.25 23.04 9.21
CA LEU A 142 6.69 24.29 8.58
C LEU A 142 5.48 24.98 7.94
N ASN A 143 5.27 26.25 8.28
CA ASN A 143 4.15 27.05 7.80
C ASN A 143 4.65 28.08 6.78
N PHE A 144 3.98 28.12 5.63
CA PHE A 144 4.28 29.02 4.51
C PHE A 144 3.02 29.77 4.06
N GLN A 145 3.25 30.94 3.46
CA GLN A 145 2.24 31.74 2.80
C GLN A 145 2.55 31.80 1.30
N SER A 146 1.57 31.47 0.46
CA SER A 146 1.73 31.65 -1.00
C SER A 146 1.51 33.09 -1.42
N GLN A 147 2.01 33.45 -2.59
CA GLN A 147 1.82 34.78 -3.18
C GLN A 147 0.33 35.15 -3.36
N ASN A 148 -0.53 34.16 -3.55
CA ASN A 148 -1.97 34.36 -3.73
C ASN A 148 -2.76 34.29 -2.39
N GLY A 149 -2.05 34.29 -1.25
CA GLY A 149 -2.66 34.36 0.07
C GLY A 149 -3.19 33.02 0.59
N LEU A 150 -2.99 31.88 -0.09
CA LEU A 150 -3.35 30.57 0.42
C LEU A 150 -2.21 30.03 1.31
N PRO A 151 -2.47 29.67 2.57
CA PRO A 151 -1.46 29.08 3.44
C PRO A 151 -1.20 27.63 3.07
N LEU A 152 0.07 27.21 3.23
CA LEU A 152 0.50 25.82 3.11
C LEU A 152 1.33 25.46 4.33
N SER A 153 0.95 24.38 5.02
CA SER A 153 1.81 23.76 6.02
C SER A 153 2.31 22.40 5.51
N VAL A 154 3.56 22.07 5.83
CA VAL A 154 4.12 20.75 5.57
C VAL A 154 4.55 20.15 6.91
N ALA A 155 3.94 19.03 7.28
CA ALA A 155 4.29 18.30 8.49
C ALA A 155 5.24 17.15 8.14
N PHE A 156 6.42 17.13 8.76
CA PHE A 156 7.42 16.07 8.66
C PHE A 156 7.47 15.27 9.97
N ARG A 157 7.61 13.96 9.89
CA ARG A 157 7.79 13.09 11.04
C ARG A 157 8.99 12.16 10.84
N ALA A 158 9.79 11.99 11.88
CA ALA A 158 10.90 11.05 11.91
C ALA A 158 10.69 10.04 13.05
N TYR A 159 10.63 8.75 12.70
CA TYR A 159 10.50 7.59 13.59
C TYR A 159 11.76 6.73 13.49
N GLU A 160 11.85 5.67 14.32
CA GLU A 160 13.01 4.77 14.32
C GLU A 160 13.10 3.86 13.09
N ASP A 161 11.97 3.62 12.42
CA ASP A 161 11.87 2.73 11.27
C ASP A 161 11.51 3.46 9.98
N GLY A 162 11.45 4.80 9.99
CA GLY A 162 11.18 5.57 8.78
C GLY A 162 10.77 7.01 9.03
N VAL A 163 10.45 7.67 7.94
CA VAL A 163 10.07 9.08 7.91
C VAL A 163 8.81 9.26 7.09
N ALA A 164 8.06 10.33 7.37
CA ALA A 164 6.86 10.66 6.60
C ALA A 164 6.65 12.17 6.53
N PHE A 165 5.95 12.62 5.50
CA PHE A 165 5.45 14.00 5.42
C PHE A 165 4.07 14.06 4.79
N ARG A 166 3.37 15.17 5.03
CA ARG A 166 2.10 15.49 4.36
C ARG A 166 1.89 16.98 4.25
N TYR A 167 1.06 17.35 3.29
CA TYR A 167 0.59 18.72 3.10
C TYR A 167 -0.67 18.96 3.92
N ILE A 168 -0.81 20.20 4.40
CA ILE A 168 -1.97 20.69 5.16
C ILE A 168 -2.32 22.05 4.58
N VAL A 169 -3.57 22.22 4.14
CA VAL A 169 -4.12 23.48 3.67
C VAL A 169 -5.29 23.84 4.55
N GLU A 170 -5.09 24.84 5.40
CA GLU A 170 -6.09 25.33 6.36
C GLU A 170 -6.12 26.85 6.29
N THR A 171 -7.28 27.47 6.47
CA THR A 171 -7.41 28.93 6.46
C THR A 171 -8.50 29.36 7.43
N ASP A 172 -8.28 30.50 8.08
CA ASP A 172 -9.23 31.13 8.99
C ASP A 172 -10.19 32.10 8.26
N THR A 173 -10.03 32.28 6.92
CA THR A 173 -10.90 33.17 6.15
C THR A 173 -12.14 32.43 5.69
N ASP A 174 -13.31 32.85 6.15
CA ASP A 174 -14.61 32.26 5.81
C ASP A 174 -14.86 32.16 4.30
N PHE A 175 -14.40 33.14 3.52
CA PHE A 175 -14.57 33.15 2.07
C PHE A 175 -13.79 32.01 1.40
N VAL A 176 -12.50 31.85 1.73
CA VAL A 176 -11.66 30.78 1.13
C VAL A 176 -12.08 29.40 1.62
N SER A 177 -12.50 29.28 2.89
CA SER A 177 -12.99 28.01 3.43
C SER A 177 -14.28 27.51 2.79
N SER A 178 -15.08 28.41 2.17
CA SER A 178 -16.30 28.06 1.46
C SER A 178 -16.09 27.55 0.02
N LEU A 179 -14.87 27.67 -0.52
CA LEU A 179 -14.54 27.24 -1.88
C LEU A 179 -14.35 25.71 -1.96
N SER A 180 -14.70 25.16 -3.10
CA SER A 180 -14.31 23.79 -3.46
C SER A 180 -12.99 23.83 -4.22
N PHE A 181 -12.01 23.08 -3.74
CA PHE A 181 -10.68 22.97 -4.34
C PHE A 181 -10.54 21.70 -5.16
N ARG A 182 -9.67 21.77 -6.16
CA ARG A 182 -9.26 20.64 -6.98
C ARG A 182 -7.73 20.49 -6.90
N LEU A 183 -7.23 19.30 -6.61
CA LEU A 183 -5.80 18.98 -6.73
C LEU A 183 -5.49 18.76 -8.23
N VAL A 184 -4.85 19.77 -8.83
CA VAL A 184 -4.45 19.73 -10.24
C VAL A 184 -3.22 18.83 -10.42
N SER A 185 -2.22 18.98 -9.54
CA SER A 185 -1.05 18.11 -9.52
C SER A 185 -0.32 18.18 -8.17
N GLU A 186 0.34 17.08 -7.84
CA GLU A 186 1.30 17.00 -6.74
C GLU A 186 2.72 16.91 -7.33
N GLN A 187 3.62 17.79 -6.90
CA GLN A 187 5.00 17.88 -7.41
C GLN A 187 5.97 16.97 -6.63
N THR A 188 5.45 16.22 -5.67
CA THR A 188 6.24 15.28 -4.86
C THR A 188 7.00 14.29 -5.73
N ALA A 189 8.30 14.20 -5.49
CA ALA A 189 9.15 13.19 -6.10
C ALA A 189 10.17 12.67 -5.08
N PHE A 190 10.87 11.59 -5.46
CA PHE A 190 11.89 10.93 -4.67
C PHE A 190 13.13 10.75 -5.55
N ASP A 191 14.22 11.45 -5.24
CA ASP A 191 15.52 11.26 -5.89
C ASP A 191 16.22 10.06 -5.27
N MET A 192 16.20 8.95 -5.99
CA MET A 192 16.79 7.67 -5.58
C MET A 192 18.19 7.45 -6.18
N SER A 193 18.91 8.52 -6.52
CA SER A 193 20.29 8.45 -7.02
C SER A 193 21.26 7.67 -6.11
N PRO A 194 21.08 7.65 -4.76
CA PRO A 194 21.90 6.81 -3.89
C PRO A 194 21.63 5.30 -4.00
N ALA A 195 20.48 4.90 -4.55
CA ALA A 195 20.09 3.49 -4.64
C ALA A 195 20.84 2.75 -5.77
N THR A 196 21.04 1.44 -5.57
CA THR A 196 21.70 0.55 -6.53
C THR A 196 20.73 -0.36 -7.27
N LYS A 197 19.60 -0.69 -6.62
CA LYS A 197 18.54 -1.50 -7.21
C LYS A 197 17.16 -1.01 -6.76
N VAL A 198 16.17 -1.31 -7.58
CA VAL A 198 14.75 -1.14 -7.30
C VAL A 198 14.01 -2.46 -7.55
N PHE A 199 12.95 -2.72 -6.75
CA PHE A 199 12.06 -3.88 -6.89
C PHE A 199 10.66 -3.36 -7.26
N PRO A 200 10.44 -3.00 -8.54
CA PRO A 200 9.22 -2.36 -8.97
C PRO A 200 8.16 -3.40 -9.34
N GLN A 201 6.90 -3.02 -9.16
CA GLN A 201 5.74 -3.69 -9.71
C GLN A 201 5.04 -2.73 -10.66
N PRO A 202 4.70 -3.14 -11.90
CA PRO A 202 3.95 -2.28 -12.80
C PRO A 202 2.59 -1.89 -12.21
N TYR A 203 2.19 -0.63 -12.44
CA TYR A 203 0.82 -0.18 -12.27
C TYR A 203 0.10 -0.44 -13.57
N ASP A 204 -0.66 -1.55 -13.63
CA ASP A 204 -1.30 -2.00 -14.87
C ASP A 204 -2.54 -1.16 -15.20
N HIS A 205 -2.89 -1.11 -16.47
CA HIS A 205 -4.19 -0.60 -16.89
C HIS A 205 -5.29 -1.53 -16.38
N ALA A 206 -6.17 -1.01 -15.54
CA ALA A 206 -7.32 -1.76 -15.07
C ALA A 206 -8.30 -2.00 -16.22
N ASP A 207 -8.65 -3.25 -16.47
CA ASP A 207 -9.73 -3.63 -17.39
C ASP A 207 -10.93 -4.20 -16.63
N SER A 208 -11.84 -4.90 -17.32
CA SER A 208 -13.02 -5.48 -16.69
C SER A 208 -12.70 -6.56 -15.65
N TRP A 209 -11.50 -7.17 -15.70
CA TRP A 209 -11.13 -8.32 -14.86
C TRP A 209 -9.83 -8.11 -14.09
N ARG A 210 -8.94 -7.22 -14.59
CA ARG A 210 -7.61 -7.02 -14.02
C ARG A 210 -7.53 -5.70 -13.27
N PRO A 211 -7.30 -5.71 -11.96
CA PRO A 211 -6.97 -4.52 -11.21
C PRO A 211 -5.51 -4.11 -11.44
N SER A 212 -5.19 -2.86 -11.12
CA SER A 212 -3.86 -2.28 -11.39
C SER A 212 -2.73 -2.91 -10.58
N TYR A 213 -3.02 -3.62 -9.50
CA TYR A 213 -2.03 -4.10 -8.52
C TYR A 213 -1.71 -5.61 -8.61
N GLU A 214 -2.18 -6.31 -9.64
CA GLU A 214 -1.92 -7.74 -9.81
C GLU A 214 -0.92 -8.06 -10.93
N ALA A 215 -0.26 -7.06 -11.48
CA ALA A 215 0.85 -7.27 -12.39
C ALA A 215 2.03 -7.98 -11.70
N PRO A 216 2.80 -8.82 -12.43
CA PRO A 216 3.96 -9.48 -11.83
C PRO A 216 5.04 -8.45 -11.47
N ALA A 217 5.52 -8.51 -10.23
CA ALA A 217 6.64 -7.70 -9.79
C ALA A 217 7.98 -8.20 -10.35
N LEU A 218 8.96 -7.30 -10.49
CA LEU A 218 10.33 -7.65 -10.93
C LEU A 218 11.13 -8.17 -9.72
N SER A 219 10.99 -9.45 -9.43
CA SER A 219 11.50 -10.09 -8.21
C SER A 219 13.02 -10.21 -8.12
N ALA A 220 13.73 -10.10 -9.23
CA ALA A 220 15.21 -10.09 -9.25
C ALA A 220 15.80 -8.72 -8.88
N GLY A 221 14.98 -7.69 -8.80
CA GLY A 221 15.39 -6.29 -8.77
C GLY A 221 15.78 -5.78 -10.15
N ASP A 222 15.76 -4.47 -10.34
CA ASP A 222 16.10 -3.80 -11.58
C ASP A 222 17.06 -2.62 -11.32
N ALA A 223 17.63 -2.08 -12.39
CA ALA A 223 18.43 -0.87 -12.31
C ALA A 223 17.55 0.32 -11.90
N VAL A 224 18.10 1.18 -11.04
CA VAL A 224 17.45 2.43 -10.66
C VAL A 224 17.35 3.36 -11.89
N GLY A 225 16.27 4.16 -11.93
CA GLY A 225 16.04 5.12 -13.02
C GLY A 225 15.32 4.54 -14.24
N ARG A 226 14.93 3.27 -14.23
CA ARG A 226 14.16 2.67 -15.32
C ARG A 226 12.72 3.21 -15.32
N SER A 227 12.30 3.77 -16.45
CA SER A 227 10.91 4.10 -16.73
C SER A 227 10.10 2.83 -16.98
N THR A 228 8.78 2.89 -16.73
CA THR A 228 7.88 1.77 -17.00
C THR A 228 7.75 1.56 -18.50
N PRO A 229 8.10 0.38 -19.04
CA PRO A 229 7.79 0.05 -20.43
C PRO A 229 6.27 0.08 -20.66
N GLN A 230 5.82 0.68 -21.76
CA GLN A 230 4.40 0.86 -22.04
C GLN A 230 3.62 -0.47 -22.06
N GLU A 231 4.27 -1.55 -22.51
CA GLU A 231 3.68 -2.89 -22.54
C GLU A 231 3.51 -3.54 -21.16
N LEU A 232 4.17 -2.99 -20.12
CA LEU A 232 4.07 -3.49 -18.75
C LEU A 232 3.06 -2.70 -17.90
N GLY A 233 2.68 -1.47 -18.31
CA GLY A 233 1.73 -0.68 -17.55
C GLY A 233 1.93 0.83 -17.75
N ALA A 234 1.18 1.62 -16.95
CA ALA A 234 1.13 3.08 -17.03
C ALA A 234 1.85 3.77 -15.87
N GLY A 235 2.75 3.08 -15.21
CA GLY A 235 3.52 3.58 -14.06
C GLY A 235 4.03 2.42 -13.22
N TRP A 236 4.56 2.76 -12.05
CA TRP A 236 4.97 1.79 -11.05
C TRP A 236 4.06 1.85 -9.83
N SER A 237 3.62 0.69 -9.36
CA SER A 237 2.82 0.58 -8.13
C SER A 237 3.64 0.90 -6.89
N MET A 238 2.99 1.42 -5.86
CA MET A 238 3.51 1.37 -4.50
C MET A 238 3.05 0.06 -3.82
N PRO A 239 3.76 -0.44 -2.80
CA PRO A 239 5.02 0.08 -2.28
C PRO A 239 6.19 -0.23 -3.22
N MET A 240 7.15 0.67 -3.28
CA MET A 240 8.35 0.50 -4.10
C MET A 240 9.59 0.40 -3.19
N LEU A 241 10.35 -0.69 -3.32
CA LEU A 241 11.50 -1.00 -2.48
C LEU A 241 12.80 -0.70 -3.23
N PHE A 242 13.75 -0.04 -2.55
CA PHE A 242 15.08 0.31 -3.06
C PHE A 242 16.18 -0.23 -2.16
N GLU A 243 17.26 -0.74 -2.78
CA GLU A 243 18.50 -1.12 -2.10
C GLU A 243 19.49 0.04 -2.16
N VAL A 244 19.92 0.54 -1.00
CA VAL A 244 20.82 1.70 -0.84
C VAL A 244 22.01 1.29 0.04
N GLY A 245 23.02 0.70 -0.56
CA GLY A 245 24.17 0.17 0.19
C GLY A 245 23.76 -0.94 1.16
N LYS A 246 23.86 -0.68 2.47
CA LYS A 246 23.39 -1.61 3.51
C LYS A 246 21.99 -1.30 4.01
N ASP A 247 21.45 -0.13 3.66
CA ASP A 247 20.12 0.33 4.02
C ASP A 247 19.14 0.08 2.87
N TRP A 248 17.86 0.13 3.20
CA TRP A 248 16.76 -0.05 2.27
C TRP A 248 15.76 1.09 2.47
N VAL A 249 15.07 1.46 1.40
CA VAL A 249 13.99 2.45 1.43
C VAL A 249 12.77 1.84 0.77
N LEU A 250 11.64 1.82 1.49
CA LEU A 250 10.34 1.43 0.93
C LEU A 250 9.44 2.65 0.90
N ILE A 251 9.07 3.08 -0.30
CA ILE A 251 8.19 4.24 -0.53
C ILE A 251 6.75 3.78 -0.59
N HIS A 252 5.87 4.47 0.15
CA HIS A 252 4.44 4.20 0.20
C HIS A 252 3.64 5.45 0.63
N GLU A 253 2.33 5.32 0.78
CA GLU A 253 1.44 6.32 1.37
C GLU A 253 0.57 5.73 2.47
N SER A 254 0.07 6.56 3.38
CA SER A 254 -0.80 6.14 4.48
C SER A 254 -1.85 7.18 4.84
N GLY A 255 -2.93 6.73 5.48
CA GLY A 255 -3.98 7.61 5.97
C GLY A 255 -4.82 8.23 4.84
N LEU A 256 -4.97 7.52 3.72
CA LEU A 256 -5.83 7.93 2.62
C LEU A 256 -7.30 7.96 3.06
N VAL A 257 -7.94 9.10 2.91
CA VAL A 257 -9.35 9.33 3.21
C VAL A 257 -10.09 9.87 1.99
N GLY A 258 -11.42 9.94 2.04
CA GLY A 258 -12.29 10.23 0.89
C GLY A 258 -12.14 11.60 0.21
N GLN A 259 -11.28 12.48 0.73
CA GLN A 259 -10.96 13.76 0.09
C GLN A 259 -9.69 13.71 -0.79
N SER A 260 -9.20 12.52 -1.08
CA SER A 260 -8.01 12.28 -1.91
C SER A 260 -8.19 11.04 -2.76
N TYR A 261 -7.32 10.84 -3.72
CA TYR A 261 -7.20 9.63 -4.54
C TYR A 261 -6.00 8.80 -4.08
N GLY A 262 -5.91 7.53 -4.51
CA GLY A 262 -4.72 6.72 -4.34
C GLY A 262 -3.66 7.08 -5.37
N SER A 263 -2.41 7.23 -4.93
CA SER A 263 -1.28 7.61 -5.80
C SER A 263 -0.49 6.38 -6.26
N HIS A 264 0.20 6.53 -7.40
CA HIS A 264 1.24 5.62 -7.88
C HIS A 264 2.44 6.42 -8.41
N ILE A 265 3.51 5.76 -8.85
CA ILE A 265 4.67 6.41 -9.43
C ILE A 265 4.45 6.55 -10.94
N ALA A 266 4.73 7.74 -11.47
CA ALA A 266 4.62 8.06 -12.89
C ALA A 266 5.48 7.12 -13.77
N PRO A 267 5.06 6.86 -15.02
CA PRO A 267 5.77 5.93 -15.90
C PRO A 267 7.16 6.42 -16.30
N GLU A 268 7.39 7.71 -16.38
CA GLU A 268 8.66 8.29 -16.78
C GLU A 268 9.53 8.59 -15.54
N VAL A 269 10.74 8.04 -15.53
CA VAL A 269 11.76 8.29 -14.50
C VAL A 269 12.94 8.98 -15.19
N VAL A 270 13.27 10.18 -14.74
CA VAL A 270 14.39 10.97 -15.29
C VAL A 270 15.40 11.21 -14.16
N ASP A 271 16.68 10.95 -14.43
CA ASP A 271 17.78 11.17 -13.47
C ASP A 271 17.53 10.50 -12.10
N ASN A 272 16.96 9.30 -12.09
CA ASN A 272 16.58 8.52 -10.90
C ASN A 272 15.50 9.17 -10.02
N VAL A 273 14.80 10.19 -10.50
CA VAL A 273 13.73 10.88 -9.78
C VAL A 273 12.38 10.22 -10.08
N TYR A 274 11.76 9.65 -9.07
CA TYR A 274 10.47 8.96 -9.10
C TYR A 274 9.37 9.91 -8.64
N ARG A 275 8.45 10.29 -9.55
CA ARG A 275 7.39 11.27 -9.28
C ARG A 275 6.09 10.58 -8.92
N LEU A 276 5.35 11.13 -7.95
CA LEU A 276 3.98 10.71 -7.70
C LEU A 276 3.05 11.21 -8.80
N THR A 277 2.04 10.40 -9.09
CA THR A 277 0.94 10.76 -9.98
C THR A 277 -0.39 10.19 -9.47
N GLY A 278 -1.50 10.74 -9.95
CA GLY A 278 -2.85 10.29 -9.63
C GLY A 278 -3.34 9.14 -10.53
N PRO A 279 -4.58 8.69 -10.34
CA PRO A 279 -5.16 7.57 -11.07
C PRO A 279 -5.33 7.85 -12.56
N LEU A 280 -5.41 6.79 -13.36
CA LEU A 280 -5.53 6.87 -14.80
C LEU A 280 -6.96 7.23 -15.25
N ALA A 281 -7.07 7.86 -16.41
CA ALA A 281 -8.37 8.29 -16.94
C ALA A 281 -9.30 7.11 -17.29
N ASP A 282 -8.74 5.98 -17.74
CA ASP A 282 -9.46 4.77 -18.14
C ASP A 282 -9.87 3.87 -16.95
N GLU A 283 -9.33 4.08 -15.75
CA GLU A 283 -9.79 3.38 -14.55
C GLU A 283 -11.30 3.53 -14.35
N ALA A 284 -11.93 2.51 -13.75
CA ALA A 284 -13.37 2.45 -13.55
C ALA A 284 -14.17 2.62 -14.86
N LEU A 285 -13.67 2.05 -15.97
CA LEU A 285 -14.26 2.19 -17.32
C LEU A 285 -14.45 3.67 -17.74
N GLY A 286 -13.52 4.54 -17.36
CA GLY A 286 -13.55 5.97 -17.64
C GLY A 286 -14.52 6.79 -16.77
N HIS A 287 -15.16 6.19 -15.76
CA HIS A 287 -16.02 6.91 -14.83
C HIS A 287 -15.24 7.63 -13.72
N GLY A 288 -15.77 8.79 -13.32
CA GLY A 288 -15.18 9.63 -12.27
C GLY A 288 -13.99 10.46 -12.75
N ASN A 289 -13.65 11.47 -11.95
CA ASN A 289 -12.53 12.36 -12.21
C ASN A 289 -11.22 11.72 -11.77
N THR A 290 -10.14 12.06 -12.44
CA THR A 290 -8.77 11.71 -12.03
C THR A 290 -8.26 12.63 -10.92
N ASP A 291 -8.80 13.85 -10.84
CA ASP A 291 -8.45 14.86 -9.85
C ASP A 291 -9.21 14.61 -8.53
N ALA A 292 -8.59 14.95 -7.41
CA ALA A 292 -9.27 14.99 -6.13
C ALA A 292 -9.95 16.35 -5.91
N HIS A 293 -11.19 16.33 -5.46
CA HIS A 293 -11.97 17.50 -5.08
C HIS A 293 -12.17 17.51 -3.56
N PHE A 294 -11.93 18.66 -2.92
CA PHE A 294 -11.99 18.78 -1.47
C PHE A 294 -12.42 20.17 -1.01
N ALA A 295 -12.90 20.24 0.21
CA ALA A 295 -13.10 21.49 0.95
C ALA A 295 -11.99 21.66 2.00
N LEU A 296 -11.74 22.91 2.43
CA LEU A 296 -10.83 23.19 3.52
C LEU A 296 -11.53 23.04 4.89
N PRO A 297 -10.82 22.60 5.94
CA PRO A 297 -9.41 22.22 5.96
C PRO A 297 -9.14 20.88 5.27
N TRP A 298 -8.01 20.77 4.58
CA TRP A 298 -7.61 19.56 3.88
C TRP A 298 -6.21 19.11 4.30
N LYS A 299 -6.03 17.78 4.33
CA LYS A 299 -4.75 17.12 4.60
C LYS A 299 -4.53 16.04 3.55
N SER A 300 -3.38 16.05 2.90
CA SER A 300 -3.00 14.96 2.01
C SER A 300 -2.81 13.65 2.80
N PRO A 301 -2.85 12.48 2.15
CA PRO A 301 -2.26 11.28 2.72
C PRO A 301 -0.80 11.52 3.11
N TRP A 302 -0.29 10.77 4.08
CA TRP A 302 1.12 10.76 4.40
C TRP A 302 1.91 10.11 3.26
N ARG A 303 3.00 10.73 2.85
CA ARG A 303 4.03 10.15 2.01
C ARG A 303 5.03 9.48 2.93
N VAL A 304 5.21 8.17 2.79
CA VAL A 304 5.89 7.31 3.77
C VAL A 304 7.15 6.74 3.16
N MET A 305 8.25 6.81 3.87
CA MET A 305 9.48 6.10 3.55
C MET A 305 9.88 5.28 4.77
N ILE A 306 9.75 3.94 4.69
CA ILE A 306 10.30 3.03 5.70
C ILE A 306 11.78 2.85 5.35
N VAL A 307 12.68 3.07 6.33
CA VAL A 307 14.12 3.21 6.06
C VAL A 307 14.95 2.39 7.06
N GLY A 308 15.96 1.69 6.55
CA GLY A 308 16.94 0.98 7.35
C GLY A 308 17.26 -0.41 6.83
N ALA A 309 17.76 -1.30 7.69
CA ALA A 309 18.01 -2.70 7.34
C ALA A 309 16.70 -3.43 6.96
N LEU A 310 16.78 -4.53 6.20
CA LEU A 310 15.60 -5.32 5.81
C LEU A 310 14.72 -5.74 7.00
N SER A 311 15.31 -5.95 8.18
CA SER A 311 14.55 -6.21 9.40
C SER A 311 13.65 -5.06 9.79
N LYS A 312 14.11 -3.80 9.67
CA LYS A 312 13.27 -2.61 9.90
C LYS A 312 12.16 -2.54 8.88
N ILE A 313 12.44 -2.79 7.59
CA ILE A 313 11.43 -2.79 6.53
C ILE A 313 10.30 -3.80 6.84
N VAL A 314 10.66 -5.06 7.06
CA VAL A 314 9.68 -6.16 7.24
C VAL A 314 8.86 -6.01 8.53
N GLN A 315 9.49 -5.53 9.61
CA GLN A 315 8.88 -5.44 10.94
C GLN A 315 8.14 -4.13 11.20
N SER A 316 8.25 -3.14 10.30
CA SER A 316 7.63 -1.82 10.47
C SER A 316 6.10 -1.87 10.46
N ASN A 317 5.48 -1.11 11.36
CA ASN A 317 4.06 -0.77 11.36
C ASN A 317 3.83 0.73 11.08
N LEU A 318 4.78 1.39 10.39
CA LEU A 318 4.73 2.84 10.17
C LEU A 318 3.48 3.26 9.37
N VAL A 319 3.05 2.44 8.41
CA VAL A 319 1.83 2.70 7.62
C VAL A 319 0.60 2.74 8.54
N GLN A 320 0.47 1.78 9.46
CA GLN A 320 -0.60 1.75 10.45
C GLN A 320 -0.46 2.89 11.48
N THR A 321 0.77 3.20 11.92
CA THR A 321 1.04 4.29 12.88
C THR A 321 0.57 5.65 12.36
N LEU A 322 0.71 5.90 11.06
CA LEU A 322 0.34 7.16 10.42
C LEU A 322 -1.15 7.25 10.03
N ALA A 323 -1.85 6.13 9.98
CA ALA A 323 -3.28 6.10 9.71
C ALA A 323 -4.09 6.67 10.89
N PRO A 324 -5.27 7.26 10.66
CA PRO A 324 -6.14 7.72 11.74
C PRO A 324 -6.50 6.60 12.74
N PRO A 325 -6.69 6.92 14.02
CA PRO A 325 -7.13 5.93 15.00
C PRO A 325 -8.51 5.37 14.69
N ALA A 326 -8.82 4.21 15.26
CA ALA A 326 -10.13 3.56 15.12
C ALA A 326 -11.27 4.45 15.62
N THR A 327 -12.34 4.51 14.84
CA THR A 327 -13.56 5.27 15.14
C THR A 327 -14.74 4.38 15.52
N ILE A 328 -14.58 3.05 15.42
CA ILE A 328 -15.62 2.04 15.66
C ILE A 328 -15.27 1.13 16.84
N ASP A 329 -16.29 0.59 17.51
CA ASP A 329 -16.10 -0.53 18.43
C ASP A 329 -15.63 -1.78 17.66
N SER A 330 -14.55 -2.38 18.10
CA SER A 330 -13.90 -3.49 17.42
C SER A 330 -13.77 -4.77 18.28
N GLU A 331 -14.42 -4.84 19.44
CA GLU A 331 -14.33 -6.02 20.32
C GLU A 331 -14.87 -7.30 19.67
N TRP A 332 -15.81 -7.17 18.73
CA TRP A 332 -16.38 -8.27 17.96
C TRP A 332 -15.50 -8.74 16.79
N VAL A 333 -14.47 -7.98 16.41
CA VAL A 333 -13.55 -8.34 15.31
C VAL A 333 -12.66 -9.48 15.76
N GLN A 334 -12.69 -10.56 15.03
CA GLN A 334 -11.90 -11.77 15.27
C GLN A 334 -11.14 -12.14 14.00
N SER A 335 -9.83 -12.25 14.11
CA SER A 335 -8.98 -12.82 13.06
C SER A 335 -9.17 -14.34 12.99
N GLY A 336 -8.82 -14.96 11.86
CA GLY A 336 -9.00 -16.39 11.73
C GLY A 336 -8.50 -16.98 10.42
N ARG A 337 -8.88 -18.22 10.18
CA ARG A 337 -8.57 -18.99 8.98
C ARG A 337 -9.86 -19.40 8.31
N ALA A 338 -9.86 -19.43 7.01
CA ALA A 338 -11.04 -19.78 6.22
C ALA A 338 -10.73 -20.89 5.21
N SER A 339 -11.63 -21.86 5.09
CA SER A 339 -11.65 -22.74 3.93
C SER A 339 -12.27 -22.01 2.73
N TRP A 340 -11.79 -22.29 1.52
CA TRP A 340 -12.28 -21.64 0.31
C TRP A 340 -12.26 -22.60 -0.88
N SER A 341 -13.43 -22.80 -1.48
CA SER A 341 -13.67 -23.84 -2.48
C SER A 341 -13.37 -23.42 -3.92
N TRP A 342 -13.41 -22.12 -4.21
CA TRP A 342 -13.39 -21.60 -5.59
C TRP A 342 -12.14 -22.00 -6.37
N LEU A 343 -10.96 -22.00 -5.74
CA LEU A 343 -9.72 -22.38 -6.40
C LEU A 343 -9.70 -23.86 -6.85
N SER A 344 -10.47 -24.71 -6.17
CA SER A 344 -10.61 -26.13 -6.53
C SER A 344 -11.58 -26.34 -7.69
N ASP A 345 -12.64 -25.54 -7.74
CA ASP A 345 -13.68 -25.56 -8.75
C ASP A 345 -14.40 -24.19 -8.77
N HIS A 346 -14.28 -23.44 -9.86
CA HIS A 346 -14.84 -22.08 -9.99
C HIS A 346 -16.37 -22.05 -9.87
N ASP A 347 -17.07 -23.17 -10.09
CA ASP A 347 -18.51 -23.29 -9.95
C ASP A 347 -18.95 -23.84 -8.56
N SER A 348 -17.99 -24.20 -7.69
CA SER A 348 -18.23 -24.81 -6.38
C SER A 348 -19.18 -24.02 -5.49
N SER A 349 -19.19 -22.70 -5.60
CA SER A 349 -20.04 -21.80 -4.80
C SER A 349 -21.54 -21.91 -5.13
N GLN A 350 -21.90 -22.63 -6.17
CA GLN A 350 -23.29 -22.93 -6.55
C GLN A 350 -23.72 -24.32 -6.11
N ASP A 351 -22.79 -25.16 -5.60
CA ASP A 351 -23.04 -26.51 -5.13
C ASP A 351 -23.06 -26.59 -3.59
N PRO A 352 -24.24 -26.69 -2.96
CA PRO A 352 -24.38 -26.78 -1.51
C PRO A 352 -23.69 -28.01 -0.89
N ALA A 353 -23.60 -29.11 -1.61
CA ALA A 353 -22.93 -30.32 -1.10
C ALA A 353 -21.43 -30.08 -1.01
N ARG A 354 -20.83 -29.45 -2.05
CA ARG A 354 -19.42 -29.09 -2.06
C ARG A 354 -19.09 -28.08 -0.96
N LEU A 355 -19.92 -27.05 -0.79
CA LEU A 355 -19.76 -26.07 0.28
C LEU A 355 -19.85 -26.70 1.67
N THR A 356 -20.73 -27.69 1.87
CA THR A 356 -20.83 -28.43 3.14
C THR A 356 -19.52 -29.17 3.45
N GLU A 357 -18.86 -29.76 2.45
CA GLU A 357 -17.56 -30.43 2.63
C GLU A 357 -16.47 -29.43 3.10
N PHE A 358 -16.48 -28.18 2.61
CA PHE A 358 -15.54 -27.13 3.02
C PHE A 358 -15.85 -26.60 4.43
N VAL A 359 -17.11 -26.51 4.82
CA VAL A 359 -17.50 -26.22 6.21
C VAL A 359 -17.04 -27.35 7.15
N ASP A 360 -17.20 -28.61 6.75
CA ASP A 360 -16.73 -29.77 7.53
C ASP A 360 -15.19 -29.74 7.64
N LEU A 361 -14.48 -29.44 6.56
CA LEU A 361 -13.02 -29.28 6.59
C LEU A 361 -12.61 -28.18 7.57
N ALA A 362 -13.25 -27.00 7.52
CA ALA A 362 -12.95 -25.91 8.45
C ALA A 362 -13.15 -26.39 9.92
N ALA A 363 -14.21 -27.10 10.20
CA ALA A 363 -14.48 -27.66 11.53
C ALA A 363 -13.43 -28.71 11.95
N GLU A 364 -13.04 -29.62 11.04
CA GLU A 364 -12.01 -30.64 11.27
C GLU A 364 -10.64 -30.02 11.57
N MET A 365 -10.31 -28.92 10.86
CA MET A 365 -9.05 -28.22 11.01
C MET A 365 -9.06 -27.16 12.14
N GLY A 366 -10.20 -26.95 12.80
CA GLY A 366 -10.35 -25.93 13.84
C GLY A 366 -10.21 -24.49 13.28
N TRP A 367 -10.56 -24.28 12.01
CA TRP A 367 -10.62 -22.97 11.40
C TRP A 367 -11.93 -22.26 11.74
N GLU A 368 -11.88 -20.93 11.75
CA GLU A 368 -12.99 -20.10 12.21
C GLU A 368 -14.06 -19.88 11.14
N TYR A 369 -13.66 -19.93 9.85
CA TYR A 369 -14.48 -19.44 8.75
C TYR A 369 -14.52 -20.41 7.55
N SER A 370 -15.52 -20.21 6.69
CA SER A 370 -15.58 -20.77 5.34
C SER A 370 -16.16 -19.71 4.39
N LEU A 371 -15.54 -19.52 3.23
CA LEU A 371 -15.97 -18.53 2.24
C LEU A 371 -16.83 -19.18 1.16
N VAL A 372 -18.03 -18.64 0.97
CA VAL A 372 -18.96 -18.94 -0.13
C VAL A 372 -18.76 -17.87 -1.20
N ASP A 373 -18.12 -18.23 -2.31
CA ASP A 373 -17.64 -17.30 -3.33
C ASP A 373 -18.71 -16.93 -4.37
N ALA A 374 -18.31 -16.35 -5.51
CA ALA A 374 -19.16 -15.78 -6.55
C ALA A 374 -20.31 -16.69 -6.99
N ASN A 375 -21.43 -16.08 -7.34
CA ASN A 375 -22.65 -16.75 -7.81
C ASN A 375 -23.40 -17.60 -6.77
N TRP A 376 -23.05 -17.54 -5.48
CA TRP A 376 -23.73 -18.24 -4.40
C TRP A 376 -25.25 -17.96 -4.33
N ASN A 377 -25.69 -16.80 -4.79
CA ASN A 377 -27.09 -16.43 -4.85
C ASN A 377 -27.94 -17.27 -5.83
N ARG A 378 -27.30 -18.16 -6.60
CA ARG A 378 -27.97 -19.19 -7.44
C ARG A 378 -28.32 -20.44 -6.66
N ILE A 379 -27.81 -20.61 -5.45
CA ILE A 379 -28.21 -21.72 -4.56
C ILE A 379 -29.70 -21.58 -4.23
N PRO A 380 -30.51 -22.65 -4.35
CA PRO A 380 -31.90 -22.66 -3.91
C PRO A 380 -32.00 -22.25 -2.43
N THR A 381 -33.00 -21.45 -2.08
CA THR A 381 -33.17 -20.89 -0.72
C THR A 381 -33.17 -21.95 0.37
N GLU A 382 -33.83 -23.07 0.15
CA GLU A 382 -33.88 -24.18 1.11
C GLU A 382 -32.48 -24.78 1.33
N ALA A 383 -31.72 -25.01 0.26
CA ALA A 383 -30.39 -25.59 0.33
C ALA A 383 -29.41 -24.61 1.00
N PHE A 384 -29.56 -23.32 0.73
CA PHE A 384 -28.76 -22.27 1.41
C PHE A 384 -29.08 -22.22 2.91
N SER A 385 -30.36 -22.32 3.29
CA SER A 385 -30.78 -22.39 4.70
C SER A 385 -30.22 -23.62 5.42
N GLN A 386 -30.12 -24.76 4.73
CA GLN A 386 -29.50 -25.99 5.26
C GLN A 386 -27.98 -25.78 5.46
N LEU A 387 -27.27 -25.14 4.51
CA LEU A 387 -25.85 -24.78 4.63
C LEU A 387 -25.60 -23.87 5.83
N LEU A 388 -26.42 -22.82 5.99
CA LEU A 388 -26.34 -21.91 7.14
C LEU A 388 -26.51 -22.65 8.47
N SER A 389 -27.51 -23.53 8.54
CA SER A 389 -27.78 -24.33 9.73
C SER A 389 -26.64 -25.29 10.04
N HIS A 390 -26.04 -25.91 9.01
CA HIS A 390 -24.91 -26.83 9.15
C HIS A 390 -23.67 -26.08 9.67
N ALA A 391 -23.32 -24.95 9.06
CA ALA A 391 -22.21 -24.10 9.49
C ALA A 391 -22.37 -23.62 10.96
N ALA A 392 -23.58 -23.20 11.33
CA ALA A 392 -23.89 -22.83 12.71
C ALA A 392 -23.73 -23.98 13.71
N GLN A 393 -24.18 -25.22 13.36
CA GLN A 393 -23.99 -26.41 14.18
C GLN A 393 -22.51 -26.78 14.38
N LYS A 394 -21.66 -26.47 13.39
CA LYS A 394 -20.23 -26.71 13.44
C LYS A 394 -19.46 -25.52 14.05
N ASN A 395 -20.14 -24.43 14.42
CA ASN A 395 -19.55 -23.18 14.87
C ASN A 395 -18.59 -22.54 13.85
N ILE A 396 -18.89 -22.66 12.56
CA ILE A 396 -18.14 -22.05 11.47
C ILE A 396 -18.85 -20.80 10.99
N GLY A 397 -18.13 -19.65 10.99
CA GLY A 397 -18.62 -18.40 10.43
C GLY A 397 -18.53 -18.40 8.91
N LEU A 398 -19.61 -18.01 8.23
CA LEU A 398 -19.56 -17.88 6.77
C LEU A 398 -19.20 -16.46 6.34
N PHE A 399 -18.38 -16.38 5.31
CA PHE A 399 -18.20 -15.20 4.47
C PHE A 399 -19.00 -15.37 3.19
N LEU A 400 -19.56 -14.28 2.68
CA LEU A 400 -20.25 -14.24 1.40
C LEU A 400 -19.57 -13.30 0.43
N TRP A 401 -19.41 -13.72 -0.80
CA TRP A 401 -18.83 -12.91 -1.87
C TRP A 401 -19.84 -11.95 -2.50
N TYR A 402 -19.39 -10.76 -2.87
CA TYR A 402 -20.13 -9.74 -3.60
C TYR A 402 -19.27 -9.08 -4.66
N ASN A 403 -19.88 -8.71 -5.78
CA ASN A 403 -19.31 -7.80 -6.74
C ASN A 403 -19.50 -6.36 -6.25
N SER A 404 -18.44 -5.51 -6.29
CA SER A 404 -18.55 -4.09 -5.96
C SER A 404 -19.61 -3.36 -6.78
N GLY A 405 -19.83 -3.82 -8.01
CA GLY A 405 -20.93 -3.43 -8.89
C GLY A 405 -20.88 -1.98 -9.37
N GLY A 406 -22.00 -1.54 -9.94
CA GLY A 406 -22.14 -0.22 -10.50
C GLY A 406 -21.75 -0.15 -11.98
N LYS A 407 -21.82 1.07 -12.55
CA LYS A 407 -21.52 1.34 -13.97
C LYS A 407 -20.03 1.35 -14.29
N ASN A 408 -19.21 1.43 -13.27
CA ASN A 408 -17.75 1.46 -13.36
C ASN A 408 -17.10 0.08 -13.39
N ASN A 409 -17.91 -0.99 -13.43
CA ASN A 409 -17.48 -2.38 -13.39
C ASN A 409 -18.40 -3.18 -14.33
N ALA A 410 -17.83 -3.90 -15.28
CA ALA A 410 -18.54 -4.69 -16.28
C ALA A 410 -18.61 -6.19 -15.94
N VAL A 411 -17.97 -6.63 -14.86
CA VAL A 411 -17.94 -8.04 -14.44
C VAL A 411 -19.34 -8.50 -14.05
N THR A 412 -19.73 -9.70 -14.49
CA THR A 412 -21.11 -10.20 -14.43
C THR A 412 -21.40 -11.11 -13.25
N GLU A 413 -20.36 -11.56 -12.54
CA GLU A 413 -20.48 -12.39 -11.34
C GLU A 413 -21.40 -11.74 -10.30
N ALA A 414 -22.23 -12.57 -9.70
CA ALA A 414 -23.29 -12.12 -8.78
C ALA A 414 -23.05 -12.64 -7.33
N PRO A 415 -23.62 -11.98 -6.30
CA PRO A 415 -24.54 -10.83 -6.33
C PRO A 415 -23.85 -9.54 -6.80
N ARG A 416 -24.53 -8.82 -7.70
CA ARG A 416 -24.02 -7.59 -8.32
C ARG A 416 -24.93 -6.39 -7.99
N ASN A 417 -24.35 -5.19 -7.97
CA ASN A 417 -25.05 -3.90 -7.76
C ASN A 417 -25.63 -3.66 -6.35
N LEU A 418 -25.47 -4.59 -5.42
CA LEU A 418 -25.88 -4.37 -4.03
C LEU A 418 -24.90 -3.44 -3.29
N MET A 419 -23.60 -3.57 -3.56
CA MET A 419 -22.54 -2.84 -2.84
C MET A 419 -22.38 -1.39 -3.34
N SER A 420 -22.81 -1.08 -4.56
CA SER A 420 -22.64 0.24 -5.18
C SER A 420 -23.66 1.29 -4.74
N ASP A 421 -24.79 0.88 -4.19
CA ASP A 421 -25.83 1.75 -3.65
C ASP A 421 -25.92 1.60 -2.14
N ARG A 422 -25.87 2.71 -1.38
CA ARG A 422 -25.87 2.67 0.07
C ARG A 422 -27.13 2.06 0.68
N GLY A 423 -28.29 2.34 0.11
CA GLY A 423 -29.57 1.83 0.60
C GLY A 423 -29.67 0.32 0.42
N LEU A 424 -29.31 -0.18 -0.78
CA LEU A 424 -29.30 -1.61 -1.07
C LEU A 424 -28.22 -2.33 -0.24
N ARG A 425 -27.04 -1.76 -0.11
CA ARG A 425 -25.94 -2.31 0.67
C ARG A 425 -26.33 -2.50 2.14
N ARG A 426 -26.88 -1.48 2.76
CA ARG A 426 -27.30 -1.54 4.18
C ARG A 426 -28.44 -2.53 4.42
N ALA A 427 -29.42 -2.58 3.53
CA ALA A 427 -30.50 -3.56 3.59
C ALA A 427 -29.99 -5.00 3.46
N GLU A 428 -29.00 -5.21 2.58
CA GLU A 428 -28.34 -6.51 2.45
C GLU A 428 -27.51 -6.87 3.69
N PHE A 429 -26.75 -5.92 4.26
CA PHE A 429 -25.97 -6.14 5.47
C PHE A 429 -26.85 -6.47 6.67
N GLU A 430 -27.99 -5.80 6.84
CA GLU A 430 -28.99 -6.13 7.85
C GLU A 430 -29.51 -7.58 7.65
N ARG A 431 -29.87 -7.94 6.40
CA ARG A 431 -30.36 -9.28 6.07
C ARG A 431 -29.35 -10.38 6.39
N ILE A 432 -28.09 -10.24 5.92
CA ILE A 432 -27.07 -11.28 6.10
C ILE A 432 -26.56 -11.35 7.53
N SER A 433 -26.47 -10.23 8.24
CA SER A 433 -26.14 -10.22 9.67
C SER A 433 -27.21 -10.97 10.48
N ALA A 434 -28.51 -10.75 10.18
CA ALA A 434 -29.61 -11.51 10.79
C ALA A 434 -29.55 -13.01 10.49
N LEU A 435 -28.94 -13.45 9.39
CA LEU A 435 -28.70 -14.84 9.03
C LEU A 435 -27.46 -15.44 9.74
N GLY A 436 -26.70 -14.62 10.49
CA GLY A 436 -25.48 -15.06 11.19
C GLY A 436 -24.22 -15.08 10.37
N ILE A 437 -24.22 -14.44 9.19
CA ILE A 437 -23.01 -14.25 8.36
C ILE A 437 -22.00 -13.40 9.13
N ARG A 438 -20.72 -13.76 9.05
CA ARG A 438 -19.63 -13.14 9.79
C ARG A 438 -18.82 -12.15 8.99
N GLY A 439 -18.81 -12.27 7.68
CA GLY A 439 -18.02 -11.37 6.84
C GLY A 439 -18.44 -11.41 5.38
N ILE A 440 -17.82 -10.54 4.63
CA ILE A 440 -18.01 -10.38 3.19
C ILE A 440 -16.66 -10.29 2.47
N LYS A 441 -16.56 -10.90 1.29
CA LYS A 441 -15.54 -10.65 0.28
C LYS A 441 -16.17 -9.77 -0.80
N VAL A 442 -15.58 -8.61 -1.07
CA VAL A 442 -16.11 -7.69 -2.10
C VAL A 442 -15.05 -7.43 -3.15
N ASP A 443 -15.39 -7.72 -4.39
CA ASP A 443 -14.45 -7.87 -5.50
C ASP A 443 -14.66 -6.85 -6.62
N PHE A 444 -13.63 -6.65 -7.48
CA PHE A 444 -13.67 -5.86 -8.72
C PHE A 444 -13.85 -4.34 -8.55
N TRP A 445 -12.97 -3.71 -7.77
CA TRP A 445 -13.02 -2.26 -7.53
C TRP A 445 -12.35 -1.42 -8.63
N HIS A 446 -11.24 -1.90 -9.18
CA HIS A 446 -10.56 -1.47 -10.42
C HIS A 446 -10.27 0.03 -10.54
N SER A 447 -10.08 0.77 -9.42
CA SER A 447 -9.70 2.17 -9.51
C SER A 447 -9.23 2.74 -8.18
N ASP A 448 -8.27 3.68 -8.26
CA ASP A 448 -7.79 4.53 -7.18
C ASP A 448 -8.39 5.94 -7.21
N LYS A 449 -9.34 6.23 -8.12
CA LYS A 449 -10.03 7.51 -8.17
C LYS A 449 -10.75 7.83 -6.86
N GLN A 450 -10.81 9.10 -6.48
CA GLN A 450 -11.38 9.57 -5.23
C GLN A 450 -12.76 8.97 -4.90
N PHE A 451 -13.67 8.91 -5.89
CA PHE A 451 -15.02 8.36 -5.66
C PHE A 451 -14.99 6.87 -5.31
N MET A 452 -14.01 6.12 -5.81
CA MET A 452 -13.84 4.72 -5.48
C MET A 452 -13.26 4.56 -4.08
N ILE A 453 -12.26 5.38 -3.74
CA ILE A 453 -11.73 5.43 -2.35
C ILE A 453 -12.88 5.71 -1.36
N GLN A 454 -13.75 6.69 -1.65
CA GLN A 454 -14.89 6.97 -0.79
C GLN A 454 -15.82 5.75 -0.66
N ARG A 455 -16.05 4.99 -1.74
CA ARG A 455 -16.89 3.78 -1.70
C ARG A 455 -16.30 2.67 -0.83
N TYR A 456 -14.97 2.50 -0.81
CA TYR A 456 -14.31 1.59 0.14
C TYR A 456 -14.61 1.98 1.58
N LEU A 457 -14.44 3.27 1.91
CA LEU A 457 -14.65 3.79 3.27
C LEU A 457 -16.11 3.69 3.69
N ASP A 458 -17.05 4.08 2.82
CA ASP A 458 -18.49 3.96 3.08
C ASP A 458 -18.90 2.50 3.35
N LEU A 459 -18.32 1.55 2.62
CA LEU A 459 -18.61 0.13 2.81
C LEU A 459 -18.06 -0.38 4.16
N LEU A 460 -16.84 0.04 4.54
CA LEU A 460 -16.25 -0.34 5.82
C LEU A 460 -17.08 0.18 6.99
N GLU A 461 -17.55 1.43 6.93
CA GLU A 461 -18.43 2.02 7.94
C GLU A 461 -19.77 1.28 8.03
N ASP A 462 -20.44 1.09 6.90
CA ASP A 462 -21.72 0.38 6.87
C ASP A 462 -21.56 -1.08 7.36
N ALA A 463 -20.50 -1.78 6.95
CA ALA A 463 -20.23 -3.16 7.39
C ALA A 463 -19.97 -3.25 8.90
N ALA A 464 -19.26 -2.26 9.47
CA ALA A 464 -18.98 -2.21 10.92
C ALA A 464 -20.25 -2.09 11.75
N GLU A 465 -21.24 -1.29 11.32
CA GLU A 465 -22.52 -1.15 12.02
C GLU A 465 -23.26 -2.51 12.13
N PHE A 466 -23.12 -3.36 11.12
CA PHE A 466 -23.73 -4.69 11.08
C PHE A 466 -22.79 -5.81 11.58
N LYS A 467 -21.62 -5.46 12.12
CA LYS A 467 -20.60 -6.38 12.63
C LYS A 467 -20.14 -7.41 11.60
N LEU A 468 -19.89 -6.94 10.37
CA LEU A 468 -19.37 -7.75 9.27
C LEU A 468 -17.88 -7.48 9.07
N LEU A 469 -17.08 -8.54 9.04
CA LEU A 469 -15.70 -8.52 8.61
C LEU A 469 -15.63 -8.28 7.10
N VAL A 470 -14.59 -7.63 6.62
CA VAL A 470 -14.44 -7.27 5.21
C VAL A 470 -13.12 -7.77 4.65
N ASN A 471 -13.20 -8.42 3.49
CA ASN A 471 -12.10 -8.77 2.61
C ASN A 471 -12.31 -8.09 1.26
N PHE A 472 -11.31 -7.33 0.77
CA PHE A 472 -11.36 -6.71 -0.55
C PHE A 472 -10.49 -7.48 -1.54
N HIS A 473 -11.08 -7.86 -2.69
CA HIS A 473 -10.40 -8.44 -3.85
C HIS A 473 -10.52 -7.53 -5.08
N GLY A 474 -9.72 -7.77 -6.10
CA GLY A 474 -9.66 -6.87 -7.26
C GLY A 474 -9.46 -5.41 -6.83
N SER A 475 -8.63 -5.17 -5.84
CA SER A 475 -8.67 -3.97 -4.99
C SER A 475 -7.42 -3.12 -5.10
N THR A 476 -7.52 -1.90 -4.52
CA THR A 476 -6.36 -1.06 -4.22
C THR A 476 -5.49 -1.66 -3.12
N ILE A 477 -4.27 -1.11 -2.92
CA ILE A 477 -3.34 -1.52 -1.87
C ILE A 477 -3.74 -1.00 -0.48
N PRO A 478 -3.34 -1.67 0.63
CA PRO A 478 -3.53 -1.18 1.99
C PRO A 478 -2.82 0.15 2.22
N ARG A 479 -3.49 1.03 2.99
CA ARG A 479 -2.97 2.33 3.41
C ARG A 479 -3.21 2.60 4.90
N GLY A 480 -3.20 1.52 5.71
CA GLY A 480 -3.43 1.57 7.15
C GLY A 480 -4.91 1.61 7.55
N TRP A 481 -5.83 1.31 6.63
CA TRP A 481 -7.26 1.32 6.90
C TRP A 481 -7.69 0.33 7.98
N GLU A 482 -6.99 -0.80 8.12
CA GLU A 482 -7.23 -1.81 9.16
C GLU A 482 -7.02 -1.29 10.58
N ARG A 483 -6.31 -0.16 10.75
CA ARG A 483 -6.26 0.56 12.02
C ARG A 483 -7.51 1.40 12.26
N THR A 484 -7.98 2.12 11.23
CA THR A 484 -9.13 3.04 11.33
C THR A 484 -10.45 2.27 11.33
N TRP A 485 -10.52 1.22 10.51
CA TRP A 485 -11.65 0.29 10.38
C TRP A 485 -11.17 -1.14 10.66
N PRO A 486 -11.08 -1.55 11.94
CA PRO A 486 -10.56 -2.87 12.31
C PRO A 486 -11.34 -4.06 11.76
N ASN A 487 -12.54 -3.86 11.21
CA ASN A 487 -13.31 -4.86 10.48
C ASN A 487 -12.76 -5.15 9.07
N LEU A 488 -11.85 -4.35 8.54
CA LEU A 488 -11.04 -4.71 7.37
C LEU A 488 -9.99 -5.73 7.80
N VAL A 489 -10.20 -6.99 7.47
CA VAL A 489 -9.34 -8.08 7.95
C VAL A 489 -8.32 -8.54 6.92
N THR A 490 -8.57 -8.33 5.64
CA THR A 490 -7.59 -8.62 4.58
C THR A 490 -7.92 -7.92 3.28
N MET A 491 -6.95 -7.81 2.39
CA MET A 491 -7.07 -7.27 1.04
C MET A 491 -6.17 -8.06 0.09
N GLU A 492 -6.59 -8.24 -1.15
CA GLU A 492 -5.79 -8.90 -2.17
C GLU A 492 -4.64 -7.99 -2.66
N ALA A 493 -4.84 -7.22 -3.71
CA ALA A 493 -3.85 -6.36 -4.35
C ALA A 493 -2.47 -7.03 -4.49
N VAL A 494 -2.47 -8.28 -4.94
CA VAL A 494 -1.31 -9.13 -5.15
C VAL A 494 -1.63 -10.19 -6.21
N ARG A 495 -0.64 -10.60 -6.96
CA ARG A 495 -0.76 -11.77 -7.84
C ARG A 495 -0.70 -13.05 -7.01
N GLY A 496 -1.86 -13.50 -6.53
CA GLY A 496 -2.01 -14.62 -5.58
C GLY A 496 -2.04 -16.01 -6.22
N HIS A 497 -2.33 -17.03 -5.41
CA HIS A 497 -2.38 -18.42 -5.86
C HIS A 497 -3.54 -18.72 -6.81
N GLU A 498 -4.52 -17.83 -6.94
CA GLU A 498 -5.58 -17.93 -7.96
C GLU A 498 -5.02 -18.05 -9.37
N PHE A 499 -3.87 -17.42 -9.63
CA PHE A 499 -3.20 -17.44 -10.93
C PHE A 499 -2.71 -18.83 -11.38
N TYR A 500 -2.66 -19.81 -10.48
CA TYR A 500 -2.45 -21.22 -10.85
C TYR A 500 -3.62 -21.84 -11.60
N THR A 501 -4.79 -21.19 -11.65
CA THR A 501 -6.01 -21.68 -12.31
C THR A 501 -6.36 -20.94 -13.60
N PHE A 502 -5.58 -19.92 -14.00
CA PHE A 502 -5.88 -19.09 -15.18
C PHE A 502 -5.04 -19.51 -16.39
N GLU A 503 -5.70 -20.06 -17.44
CA GLU A 503 -5.04 -20.43 -18.73
C GLU A 503 -4.28 -19.27 -19.38
N SER A 504 -4.74 -18.02 -19.14
CA SER A 504 -4.09 -16.80 -19.65
C SER A 504 -2.72 -16.51 -19.01
N GLN A 505 -2.35 -17.26 -17.98
CA GLN A 505 -1.13 -17.03 -17.17
C GLN A 505 -0.21 -18.26 -17.11
N PRO A 506 0.18 -18.87 -18.26
CA PRO A 506 0.86 -20.16 -18.30
C PRO A 506 2.23 -20.18 -17.60
N HIS A 507 2.86 -19.01 -17.41
CA HIS A 507 4.17 -18.86 -16.76
C HIS A 507 4.10 -18.54 -15.27
N TYR A 508 2.91 -18.50 -14.69
CA TYR A 508 2.78 -18.14 -13.27
C TYR A 508 3.55 -19.10 -12.35
N GLY A 509 3.54 -20.41 -12.64
CA GLY A 509 4.27 -21.40 -11.85
C GLY A 509 5.78 -21.16 -11.79
N GLU A 510 6.38 -20.56 -12.82
CA GLU A 510 7.79 -20.19 -12.88
C GLU A 510 8.08 -18.90 -12.09
N LEU A 511 7.13 -17.97 -12.06
CA LEU A 511 7.25 -16.68 -11.38
C LEU A 511 6.97 -16.78 -9.87
N ALA A 512 6.00 -17.61 -9.49
CA ALA A 512 5.47 -17.68 -8.14
C ALA A 512 6.54 -17.87 -7.04
N PRO A 513 7.54 -18.76 -7.16
CA PRO A 513 8.51 -18.94 -6.08
C PRO A 513 9.29 -17.67 -5.74
N SER A 514 9.76 -16.93 -6.76
CA SER A 514 10.51 -15.70 -6.55
C SER A 514 9.60 -14.56 -6.10
N GLN A 515 8.36 -14.49 -6.58
CA GLN A 515 7.36 -13.54 -6.12
C GLN A 515 6.98 -13.82 -4.66
N ASN A 516 6.79 -15.07 -4.27
CA ASN A 516 6.53 -15.46 -2.88
C ASN A 516 7.64 -14.96 -1.93
N ALA A 517 8.90 -14.96 -2.39
CA ALA A 517 10.03 -14.46 -1.63
C ALA A 517 10.22 -12.93 -1.75
N LEU A 518 9.46 -12.24 -2.59
CA LEU A 518 9.52 -10.77 -2.76
C LEU A 518 8.46 -10.05 -1.92
N VAL A 519 7.22 -10.52 -1.95
CA VAL A 519 6.09 -9.80 -1.34
C VAL A 519 6.21 -9.57 0.18
N PRO A 520 6.91 -10.40 0.98
CA PRO A 520 7.18 -10.10 2.39
C PRO A 520 8.03 -8.84 2.63
N PHE A 521 8.73 -8.35 1.60
CA PHE A 521 9.56 -7.13 1.64
C PHE A 521 8.87 -5.94 0.98
N THR A 522 7.74 -6.16 0.31
CA THR A 522 6.99 -5.13 -0.43
C THR A 522 5.53 -5.12 0.01
N ARG A 523 4.62 -5.74 -0.75
CA ARG A 523 3.17 -5.69 -0.56
C ARG A 523 2.73 -6.08 0.86
N ASN A 524 3.30 -7.11 1.47
CA ASN A 524 2.91 -7.57 2.81
C ASN A 524 3.55 -6.77 3.96
N VAL A 525 4.44 -5.82 3.65
CA VAL A 525 4.94 -4.83 4.63
C VAL A 525 3.85 -3.84 5.00
N ILE A 526 3.05 -3.41 4.03
CA ILE A 526 2.14 -2.28 4.15
C ILE A 526 0.77 -2.62 4.75
N GLY A 527 0.45 -3.91 4.88
CA GLY A 527 -0.82 -4.37 5.48
C GLY A 527 -1.18 -5.80 5.09
N PRO A 528 -2.33 -6.30 5.57
CA PRO A 528 -2.76 -7.68 5.41
C PRO A 528 -2.93 -8.04 3.93
N MET A 529 -2.63 -9.30 3.59
CA MET A 529 -2.59 -9.78 2.21
C MET A 529 -3.33 -11.11 2.05
N ASP A 530 -4.39 -11.10 1.26
CA ASP A 530 -5.12 -12.29 0.86
C ASP A 530 -4.54 -12.87 -0.44
N SER A 531 -3.44 -13.58 -0.33
CA SER A 531 -2.78 -14.28 -1.43
C SER A 531 -3.35 -15.68 -1.68
N THR A 532 -4.35 -16.11 -0.92
CA THR A 532 -4.98 -17.44 -0.99
C THR A 532 -3.97 -18.61 -0.98
N PRO A 533 -3.02 -18.65 -0.01
CA PRO A 533 -1.87 -19.54 -0.05
C PRO A 533 -2.17 -20.96 0.39
N VAL A 534 -1.11 -21.80 0.45
CA VAL A 534 -1.07 -23.15 1.04
C VAL A 534 -1.84 -24.15 0.20
N ILE A 535 -1.38 -24.35 -1.04
CA ILE A 535 -1.93 -25.35 -1.97
C ILE A 535 -0.96 -26.53 -2.10
N PHE A 536 -1.51 -27.75 -2.08
CA PHE A 536 -0.75 -29.00 -2.18
C PHE A 536 -1.16 -29.83 -3.40
N ALA A 537 -2.43 -29.76 -3.79
CA ALA A 537 -2.93 -30.46 -4.98
C ALA A 537 -2.38 -29.86 -6.28
N PRO A 538 -2.22 -30.64 -7.33
CA PRO A 538 -1.96 -30.13 -8.67
C PRO A 538 -3.04 -29.15 -9.13
N LYS A 539 -2.61 -28.07 -9.80
CA LYS A 539 -3.50 -27.09 -10.41
C LYS A 539 -3.27 -27.05 -11.93
N LEU A 540 -4.04 -26.25 -12.65
CA LEU A 540 -3.94 -26.10 -14.10
C LEU A 540 -2.51 -25.70 -14.52
N ILE A 541 -1.94 -24.74 -13.82
CA ILE A 541 -0.53 -24.35 -13.98
C ILE A 541 0.30 -25.12 -12.94
N SER A 542 1.32 -25.84 -13.39
CA SER A 542 2.18 -26.61 -12.53
C SER A 542 2.94 -25.76 -11.54
N ARG A 543 2.89 -26.12 -10.29
CA ARG A 543 3.61 -25.48 -9.20
C ARG A 543 5.07 -25.99 -9.14
N LEU A 544 6.03 -25.08 -8.96
CA LEU A 544 7.45 -25.42 -8.71
C LEU A 544 7.77 -25.48 -7.20
N THR A 545 6.98 -24.81 -6.37
CA THR A 545 7.17 -24.80 -4.92
C THR A 545 6.89 -26.18 -4.31
N THR A 546 7.60 -26.49 -3.23
CA THR A 546 7.45 -27.76 -2.51
C THR A 546 6.34 -27.68 -1.45
N TYR A 547 6.02 -28.83 -0.80
CA TYR A 547 5.08 -28.86 0.30
C TYR A 547 5.53 -27.96 1.47
N GLY A 548 6.82 -28.01 1.82
CA GLY A 548 7.39 -27.20 2.89
C GLY A 548 7.35 -25.70 2.57
N HIS A 549 7.52 -25.32 1.29
CA HIS A 549 7.36 -23.92 0.85
C HIS A 549 5.91 -23.46 1.07
N GLU A 550 4.94 -24.21 0.59
CA GLU A 550 3.53 -23.88 0.74
C GLU A 550 3.10 -23.79 2.21
N ALA A 551 3.50 -24.74 3.03
CA ALA A 551 3.23 -24.67 4.47
C ALA A 551 3.86 -23.42 5.12
N ALA A 552 5.11 -23.10 4.77
CA ALA A 552 5.80 -21.94 5.31
C ALA A 552 5.13 -20.61 4.97
N LEU A 553 4.40 -20.52 3.84
CA LEU A 553 3.63 -19.31 3.47
C LEU A 553 2.60 -18.93 4.54
N GLY A 554 2.04 -19.89 5.28
CA GLY A 554 1.14 -19.62 6.39
C GLY A 554 1.75 -18.77 7.51
N VAL A 555 3.08 -18.83 7.70
CA VAL A 555 3.83 -17.95 8.63
C VAL A 555 4.40 -16.74 7.92
N VAL A 556 4.93 -16.91 6.72
CA VAL A 556 5.61 -15.84 5.97
C VAL A 556 4.64 -14.72 5.61
N TYR A 557 3.42 -15.05 5.20
CA TYR A 557 2.40 -14.08 4.88
C TYR A 557 1.58 -13.67 6.10
N GLU A 558 1.24 -12.40 6.16
CA GLU A 558 0.35 -11.83 7.16
C GLU A 558 -1.00 -11.53 6.52
N SER A 559 -2.05 -12.05 7.13
CA SER A 559 -3.45 -11.81 6.76
C SER A 559 -4.33 -11.98 8.01
N GLY A 560 -5.22 -11.06 8.26
CA GLY A 560 -6.13 -11.17 9.42
C GLY A 560 -7.18 -12.27 9.27
N VAL A 561 -7.59 -12.59 8.04
CA VAL A 561 -8.26 -13.84 7.67
C VAL A 561 -7.46 -14.47 6.56
N GLN A 562 -6.91 -15.65 6.83
CA GLN A 562 -6.10 -16.41 5.89
C GLN A 562 -6.98 -17.44 5.18
N HIS A 563 -7.19 -17.27 3.87
CA HIS A 563 -7.96 -18.22 3.06
C HIS A 563 -7.06 -19.35 2.59
N PHE A 564 -7.33 -20.57 3.06
CA PHE A 564 -6.69 -21.78 2.60
C PHE A 564 -7.50 -22.37 1.45
N SER A 565 -6.89 -22.39 0.26
CA SER A 565 -7.61 -22.48 -1.00
C SER A 565 -7.54 -23.84 -1.70
N ASP A 566 -6.98 -24.85 -1.03
CA ASP A 566 -6.83 -26.16 -1.66
C ASP A 566 -8.05 -27.08 -1.50
N GLU A 567 -7.98 -28.22 -2.15
CA GLU A 567 -9.01 -29.24 -2.12
C GLU A 567 -9.11 -29.92 -0.76
N VAL A 568 -10.33 -30.26 -0.35
CA VAL A 568 -10.62 -31.01 0.89
C VAL A 568 -9.78 -32.28 0.96
N ALA A 569 -9.70 -33.04 -0.16
CA ALA A 569 -8.94 -34.28 -0.21
C ALA A 569 -7.43 -34.08 0.00
N ALA A 570 -6.87 -32.97 -0.50
CA ALA A 570 -5.45 -32.64 -0.34
C ALA A 570 -5.09 -32.37 1.13
N TYR A 571 -5.90 -31.56 1.83
CA TYR A 571 -5.68 -31.30 3.26
C TYR A 571 -5.86 -32.57 4.12
N ARG A 572 -6.89 -33.38 3.84
CA ARG A 572 -7.13 -34.62 4.58
C ARG A 572 -6.04 -35.68 4.37
N ALA A 573 -5.35 -35.66 3.22
CA ALA A 573 -4.25 -36.58 2.89
C ALA A 573 -2.93 -36.21 3.57
N LEU A 574 -2.78 -35.01 4.14
CA LEU A 574 -1.57 -34.60 4.84
C LEU A 574 -1.28 -35.50 6.07
N PRO A 575 0.01 -35.67 6.44
CA PRO A 575 0.39 -36.26 7.72
C PRO A 575 -0.21 -35.49 8.92
N ASP A 576 -0.37 -36.17 10.05
CA ASP A 576 -1.06 -35.58 11.22
C ASP A 576 -0.34 -34.37 11.77
N GLU A 577 0.99 -34.33 11.74
CA GLU A 577 1.77 -33.15 12.16
C GLU A 577 1.54 -31.92 11.26
N TRP A 578 1.30 -32.13 9.96
CA TRP A 578 0.97 -31.06 9.02
C TRP A 578 -0.44 -30.53 9.26
N LYS A 579 -1.40 -31.42 9.53
CA LYS A 579 -2.76 -31.00 9.93
C LYS A 579 -2.72 -30.24 11.25
N ALA A 580 -1.96 -30.72 12.24
CA ALA A 580 -1.78 -30.05 13.54
C ALA A 580 -1.18 -28.65 13.38
N TYR A 581 -0.19 -28.49 12.49
CA TYR A 581 0.37 -27.19 12.15
C TYR A 581 -0.68 -26.24 11.60
N LEU A 582 -1.41 -26.64 10.54
CA LEU A 582 -2.43 -25.80 9.92
C LEU A 582 -3.59 -25.46 10.87
N SER A 583 -3.91 -26.38 11.79
CA SER A 583 -4.94 -26.18 12.83
C SER A 583 -4.50 -25.22 13.92
N SER A 584 -3.19 -25.08 14.15
CA SER A 584 -2.62 -24.24 15.22
C SER A 584 -2.13 -22.88 14.75
N LEU A 585 -2.06 -22.65 13.44
CA LEU A 585 -1.46 -21.46 12.85
C LEU A 585 -2.26 -20.21 13.20
N PRO A 586 -1.68 -19.21 13.91
CA PRO A 586 -2.34 -17.95 14.16
C PRO A 586 -2.46 -17.08 12.90
N SER A 587 -3.47 -16.23 12.84
CA SER A 587 -3.66 -15.23 11.77
C SER A 587 -3.39 -13.78 12.23
N ALA A 588 -3.07 -13.59 13.53
CA ALA A 588 -2.69 -12.30 14.09
C ALA A 588 -1.59 -12.49 15.13
N TRP A 589 -0.55 -11.66 15.08
CA TRP A 589 0.71 -11.91 15.75
C TRP A 589 1.07 -10.84 16.78
N ASP A 590 1.59 -11.27 17.92
CA ASP A 590 2.06 -10.33 18.95
C ASP A 590 3.44 -9.75 18.61
N GLU A 591 4.26 -10.50 17.83
CA GLU A 591 5.59 -10.09 17.41
C GLU A 591 5.98 -10.78 16.10
N THR A 592 6.70 -10.08 15.25
CA THR A 592 7.35 -10.62 14.05
C THR A 592 8.83 -10.29 14.10
N ARG A 593 9.69 -11.29 13.85
CA ARG A 593 11.15 -11.15 13.72
C ARG A 593 11.60 -11.58 12.33
N PHE A 594 12.34 -10.72 11.68
CA PHE A 594 13.08 -11.06 10.46
C PHE A 594 14.38 -11.73 10.86
N LEU A 595 14.60 -12.97 10.42
CA LEU A 595 15.81 -13.73 10.75
C LEU A 595 16.83 -13.70 9.62
N ALA A 596 16.40 -13.86 8.37
CA ALA A 596 17.26 -13.80 7.20
C ALA A 596 16.41 -13.56 5.93
N GLY A 597 17.03 -13.00 4.89
CA GLY A 597 16.32 -12.86 3.61
C GLY A 597 16.98 -11.90 2.64
N TYR A 598 16.56 -12.01 1.39
CA TYR A 598 16.82 -11.05 0.32
C TYR A 598 15.63 -11.07 -0.65
N PRO A 599 15.08 -9.92 -1.02
CA PRO A 599 13.88 -9.83 -1.86
C PRO A 599 13.98 -10.66 -3.14
N GLY A 600 12.95 -11.45 -3.42
CA GLY A 600 12.85 -12.34 -4.57
C GLY A 600 13.72 -13.60 -4.51
N LYS A 601 14.56 -13.75 -3.48
CA LYS A 601 15.46 -14.90 -3.35
C LYS A 601 15.07 -15.85 -2.23
N TYR A 602 14.89 -15.34 -1.03
CA TYR A 602 14.49 -16.14 0.14
C TYR A 602 14.07 -15.24 1.29
N VAL A 603 13.31 -15.78 2.22
CA VAL A 603 12.94 -15.10 3.47
C VAL A 603 12.75 -16.11 4.60
N VAL A 604 13.15 -15.70 5.80
CA VAL A 604 12.92 -16.43 7.05
C VAL A 604 12.34 -15.48 8.08
N LEU A 605 11.12 -15.78 8.51
CA LEU A 605 10.42 -15.02 9.54
C LEU A 605 10.06 -15.91 10.72
N ALA A 606 10.21 -15.36 11.93
CA ALA A 606 9.64 -15.94 13.14
C ALA A 606 8.50 -15.03 13.65
N ARG A 607 7.37 -15.63 14.04
CA ARG A 607 6.20 -14.91 14.54
C ARG A 607 5.74 -15.51 15.85
N ARG A 608 5.34 -14.65 16.79
CA ARG A 608 4.93 -15.06 18.15
C ARG A 608 3.45 -14.80 18.37
N LYS A 609 2.82 -15.76 19.07
CA LYS A 609 1.50 -15.62 19.66
C LYS A 609 1.52 -16.13 21.09
N GLY A 610 1.20 -15.29 22.06
CA GLY A 610 1.46 -15.60 23.47
C GLY A 610 2.94 -15.86 23.70
N ASP A 611 3.29 -17.01 24.27
CA ASP A 611 4.67 -17.43 24.48
C ASP A 611 5.21 -18.37 23.39
N LEU A 612 4.40 -18.68 22.39
CA LEU A 612 4.73 -19.65 21.35
C LEU A 612 5.21 -18.96 20.05
N TRP A 613 6.14 -19.61 19.36
CA TRP A 613 6.74 -19.12 18.14
C TRP A 613 6.51 -20.08 16.98
N TRP A 614 6.23 -19.51 15.80
CA TRP A 614 6.20 -20.18 14.51
C TRP A 614 7.28 -19.59 13.63
N VAL A 615 7.99 -20.43 12.86
CA VAL A 615 9.01 -19.99 11.90
C VAL A 615 8.65 -20.49 10.52
N GLY A 616 8.66 -19.59 9.54
CA GLY A 616 8.50 -19.90 8.13
C GLY A 616 9.75 -19.49 7.36
N ALA A 617 10.28 -20.41 6.55
CA ALA A 617 11.44 -20.19 5.69
C ALA A 617 11.11 -20.65 4.27
N ILE A 618 11.28 -19.79 3.27
CA ILE A 618 11.08 -20.12 1.87
C ILE A 618 12.26 -19.72 1.00
N ASN A 619 12.52 -20.51 -0.03
CA ASN A 619 13.50 -20.28 -1.08
C ASN A 619 12.78 -20.02 -2.40
N GLY A 620 12.92 -18.80 -2.96
CA GLY A 620 12.38 -18.41 -4.25
C GLY A 620 13.30 -18.68 -5.43
N SER A 621 14.50 -19.29 -5.19
CA SER A 621 15.56 -19.50 -6.18
C SER A 621 15.67 -20.98 -6.59
N PRO A 622 16.19 -21.25 -7.80
CA PRO A 622 16.48 -22.63 -8.23
C PRO A 622 17.71 -23.24 -7.56
N GLU A 623 18.52 -22.45 -6.83
CA GLU A 623 19.68 -22.95 -6.10
C GLU A 623 19.28 -23.32 -4.66
N PRO A 624 19.77 -24.45 -4.12
CA PRO A 624 19.55 -24.79 -2.70
C PRO A 624 20.28 -23.79 -1.77
N ARG A 625 19.77 -23.64 -0.55
CA ARG A 625 20.35 -22.75 0.45
C ARG A 625 20.54 -23.44 1.78
N ASN A 626 21.71 -23.22 2.38
CA ASN A 626 21.96 -23.56 3.77
C ASN A 626 21.99 -22.27 4.58
N LEU A 627 21.11 -22.16 5.57
CA LEU A 627 20.95 -20.96 6.39
C LEU A 627 21.30 -21.27 7.84
N THR A 628 22.12 -20.44 8.45
CA THR A 628 22.34 -20.45 9.89
C THR A 628 21.33 -19.55 10.56
N LEU A 629 20.56 -20.09 11.51
CA LEU A 629 19.51 -19.36 12.23
C LEU A 629 19.87 -19.24 13.71
N ASP A 630 19.56 -18.08 14.29
CA ASP A 630 19.53 -17.91 15.74
C ASP A 630 18.09 -18.08 16.24
N LEU A 631 17.81 -19.21 16.85
CA LEU A 631 16.53 -19.54 17.49
C LEU A 631 16.64 -19.57 19.03
N SER A 632 17.64 -18.91 19.61
CA SER A 632 17.87 -18.87 21.06
C SER A 632 16.71 -18.28 21.88
N PHE A 633 15.86 -17.48 21.23
CA PHE A 633 14.66 -16.89 21.82
C PHE A 633 13.45 -17.84 21.83
N VAL A 634 13.49 -18.97 21.12
CA VAL A 634 12.44 -19.97 21.09
C VAL A 634 12.66 -21.00 22.20
N SER A 635 11.61 -21.30 22.95
CA SER A 635 11.63 -22.27 24.04
C SER A 635 10.71 -23.47 23.76
N GLY A 636 11.01 -24.61 24.33
CA GLY A 636 10.23 -25.84 24.19
C GLY A 636 10.55 -26.63 22.93
N ALA A 637 9.96 -27.83 22.82
CA ALA A 637 10.14 -28.68 21.66
C ALA A 637 9.39 -28.13 20.44
N MET A 638 10.00 -28.24 19.26
CA MET A 638 9.45 -27.81 17.98
C MET A 638 9.29 -28.98 17.02
N THR A 639 8.29 -28.89 16.16
CA THR A 639 8.13 -29.77 15.01
C THR A 639 8.53 -29.01 13.75
N VAL A 640 9.36 -29.64 12.94
CA VAL A 640 9.86 -29.11 11.67
C VAL A 640 9.17 -29.86 10.54
N LEU A 641 8.52 -29.11 9.65
CA LEU A 641 7.89 -29.62 8.44
C LEU A 641 8.76 -29.28 7.24
N SER A 642 9.12 -30.30 6.46
CA SER A 642 10.00 -30.16 5.29
C SER A 642 9.61 -31.18 4.22
N ASP A 643 10.40 -31.26 3.15
CA ASP A 643 10.22 -32.20 2.05
C ASP A 643 11.37 -33.18 1.99
N GLU A 644 11.06 -34.45 1.73
CA GLU A 644 12.03 -35.49 1.37
C GLU A 644 11.51 -36.24 0.13
N ASP A 645 12.30 -36.29 -0.93
CA ASP A 645 11.92 -36.89 -2.20
C ASP A 645 10.55 -36.39 -2.75
N GLY A 646 10.25 -35.11 -2.55
CA GLY A 646 9.01 -34.48 -2.98
C GLY A 646 7.77 -34.89 -2.16
N GLN A 647 7.95 -35.49 -1.00
CA GLN A 647 6.88 -35.86 -0.07
C GLN A 647 6.98 -35.06 1.24
N PRO A 648 5.85 -34.75 1.86
CA PRO A 648 5.81 -34.04 3.14
C PRO A 648 6.33 -34.93 4.27
N VAL A 649 7.35 -34.45 5.00
CA VAL A 649 7.91 -35.13 6.17
C VAL A 649 7.90 -34.20 7.39
N SER A 650 8.02 -34.80 8.58
CA SER A 650 8.16 -34.04 9.83
C SER A 650 9.25 -34.63 10.72
N SER A 651 9.90 -33.75 11.49
CA SER A 651 10.85 -34.14 12.50
C SER A 651 10.67 -33.32 13.78
N ARG A 652 10.96 -33.94 14.93
CA ARG A 652 10.87 -33.28 16.24
C ARG A 652 12.24 -32.85 16.72
N VAL A 653 12.30 -31.64 17.25
CA VAL A 653 13.50 -31.04 17.82
C VAL A 653 13.23 -30.62 19.24
N GLU A 654 13.94 -31.24 20.22
CA GLU A 654 13.70 -30.98 21.65
C GLU A 654 14.28 -29.64 22.11
N GLN A 655 15.32 -29.16 21.45
CA GLN A 655 15.98 -27.87 21.75
C GLN A 655 16.11 -27.03 20.47
N PRO A 656 15.30 -25.99 20.27
CA PRO A 656 15.35 -25.16 19.06
C PRO A 656 16.74 -24.56 18.77
N SER A 657 17.52 -24.26 19.79
CA SER A 657 18.89 -23.78 19.64
C SER A 657 19.83 -24.81 18.95
N SER A 658 19.46 -26.09 18.87
CA SER A 658 20.18 -27.09 18.09
C SER A 658 19.87 -27.02 16.58
N LEU A 659 18.80 -26.33 16.15
CA LEU A 659 18.49 -26.02 14.76
C LEU A 659 19.32 -24.80 14.30
N SER A 660 20.67 -24.90 14.43
CA SER A 660 21.55 -23.82 13.99
C SER A 660 21.65 -23.70 12.47
N SER A 661 21.20 -24.71 11.74
CA SER A 661 21.20 -24.74 10.26
C SER A 661 19.95 -25.39 9.72
N ILE A 662 19.36 -24.79 8.69
CA ILE A 662 18.30 -25.39 7.88
C ILE A 662 18.73 -25.40 6.41
N GLU A 663 18.38 -26.47 5.72
CA GLU A 663 18.54 -26.59 4.28
C GLU A 663 17.20 -26.32 3.61
N LEU A 664 17.21 -25.40 2.63
CA LEU A 664 16.08 -25.11 1.76
C LEU A 664 16.41 -25.60 0.35
N PRO A 665 15.71 -26.64 -0.16
CA PRO A 665 15.92 -27.10 -1.51
C PRO A 665 15.52 -26.02 -2.56
N PRO A 666 15.81 -26.23 -3.85
CA PRO A 666 15.32 -25.36 -4.92
C PRO A 666 13.82 -25.13 -4.80
N TYR A 667 13.39 -23.88 -4.76
CA TYR A 667 11.97 -23.47 -4.59
C TYR A 667 11.27 -24.07 -3.36
N GLY A 668 12.03 -24.60 -2.40
CA GLY A 668 11.54 -25.28 -1.23
C GLY A 668 11.34 -24.37 -0.03
N GLY A 669 10.89 -24.96 1.06
CA GLY A 669 10.67 -24.26 2.31
C GLY A 669 10.60 -25.18 3.51
N VAL A 670 10.55 -24.56 4.69
CA VAL A 670 10.43 -25.22 5.98
C VAL A 670 9.48 -24.43 6.87
N ALA A 671 8.51 -25.10 7.46
CA ALA A 671 7.69 -24.54 8.53
C ALA A 671 8.08 -25.19 9.87
N ILE A 672 8.21 -24.37 10.92
CA ILE A 672 8.57 -24.85 12.26
C ILE A 672 7.54 -24.31 13.24
N TYR A 673 6.99 -25.19 14.09
CA TYR A 673 5.94 -24.82 15.03
C TYR A 673 6.08 -25.55 16.38
N PRO A 674 5.47 -25.04 17.47
CA PRO A 674 5.54 -25.67 18.79
C PRO A 674 4.94 -27.07 18.77
N THR A 675 5.69 -28.10 19.20
CA THR A 675 5.21 -29.49 19.21
C THR A 675 4.01 -29.69 20.15
N THR A 676 3.99 -28.94 21.27
CA THR A 676 2.87 -28.97 22.23
C THR A 676 2.20 -27.61 22.22
N ILE A 677 0.95 -27.57 21.74
CA ILE A 677 0.09 -26.38 21.77
C ILE A 677 -0.93 -26.63 22.87
N GLN A 678 -0.89 -25.80 23.93
CA GLN A 678 -1.82 -25.87 25.06
C GLN A 678 -3.16 -25.20 24.72
#